data_4672c198eaf89c513e891f56c7fe506d
#
_entry.id   4672c198eaf89c513e891f56c7fe506d
#
_cell.length_a   1.000
_cell.length_b   1.000
_cell.length_c   1.000
_cell.angle_alpha   90.00
_cell.angle_beta   90.00
_cell.angle_gamma   90.00
#
_symmetry.space_group_name_H-M   'P 1'
#
loop_
_entity.id
_entity.type
_entity.pdbx_description
1 polymer ?
#
loop_
_entity_poly.entity_id
_entity_poly.type
_entity_poly.pdbx_seq_one_letter_code
_entity_poly.pdbx_strand_id
1 'polypeptide(L)'
;MASSKKKEISFEDFRSEVLSDYHLACESREASLLGRREVLTGKAKFGIFGDGKELAQIAMAKVFRNGDFRSGYYRDQTFMMAIDQMSIQEMFAALYGHTDVVEEPASGGRQMGGHFATRSLNEDGTWKNLMEMKNSSADISCTSGQMPRLLGLAQASKVYRNNKDLQDWSSFSNKGNEIAFGTIGNASTSEGPFFEAINAAGVIQVPMVMSVWDDGYGISVPAKYQTTKENISEILKGFQRDEKGAGFEIIRVKGWDYPALIEAYQKAAKIARKEHVPCLIHVSDVTQPQGHSTSGSHERYKSADRLQWEIDFDPIKKMGEWMLEANLASQEDLDLISKESKKVVRVAKGDAWKAFINPIKEEQTEVAALLLQLAERSSNKAFIEKFANDLSEKVEPIRKNMFNAVRKAMRLVRDEDSSAKTSLTAWLNKEKELNTNRFSSHLYSESEFASLKVEEVLPEYEGAEDVDARLIIRDNFDAIFTNKPETLIFGEDSGNIGDVNQGLEGMQEKHGELRVSDVGIREATILGQGIGMAMRGLRPIAEIQYLDYLLYAIQIMSDDLATLHYRTKGGQKAPLIIRTRGHRLEGIWHSGSPMGMIINSLRGVNVLVPRNMTKAAGFYNTMLEADDPALIIECLNGYRLKEKMPTNLGAFRTPVGVPETTKEGADITLVTYGSTWRLVMEAAQELEAVGVSAEVIDVQSLIPFDVNHKIVESIAKTNRVLFIDEDVPGGSTAYMMQKVVEDQKAYFHLDSEPRSLSAKAHRPAYGTDGDYFSKPSADDIFEVVYAMMNEVNPEKYPSIY
;
A
#
# COMPACT_ATOMS: atom_id res chain seq x y z
N MET A 1 -31.91 -10.36 -33.08
CA MET A 1 -32.14 -10.78 -31.69
C MET A 1 -32.24 -12.30 -31.67
N ALA A 2 -31.10 -12.98 -31.40
CA ALA A 2 -31.16 -14.42 -31.22
C ALA A 2 -31.37 -14.69 -29.74
N SER A 3 -32.50 -15.29 -29.41
CA SER A 3 -32.84 -15.80 -28.09
C SER A 3 -31.83 -16.88 -27.71
N SER A 4 -30.89 -16.55 -26.82
CA SER A 4 -30.07 -17.60 -26.19
C SER A 4 -31.02 -18.46 -25.33
N LYS A 5 -31.38 -19.61 -25.82
CA LYS A 5 -32.01 -20.65 -24.99
C LYS A 5 -31.05 -20.88 -23.80
N LYS A 6 -31.55 -20.65 -22.57
CA LYS A 6 -30.88 -21.14 -21.36
C LYS A 6 -30.60 -22.63 -21.60
N LYS A 7 -29.34 -23.04 -21.61
CA LYS A 7 -28.96 -24.45 -21.62
C LYS A 7 -29.44 -24.99 -20.26
N GLU A 8 -30.49 -25.80 -20.26
CA GLU A 8 -30.89 -26.54 -19.06
C GLU A 8 -29.74 -27.46 -18.68
N ILE A 9 -29.24 -27.29 -17.46
CA ILE A 9 -28.22 -28.14 -16.88
C ILE A 9 -28.89 -29.50 -16.60
N SER A 10 -28.25 -30.63 -16.94
CA SER A 10 -28.75 -31.95 -16.59
C SER A 10 -28.73 -32.15 -15.07
N PHE A 11 -29.57 -33.02 -14.55
CA PHE A 11 -29.54 -33.37 -13.12
C PHE A 11 -28.16 -33.89 -12.68
N GLU A 12 -27.52 -34.71 -13.50
CA GLU A 12 -26.21 -35.25 -13.21
C GLU A 12 -25.11 -34.17 -13.19
N ASP A 13 -25.14 -33.20 -14.11
CA ASP A 13 -24.20 -32.08 -14.09
C ASP A 13 -24.42 -31.22 -12.85
N PHE A 14 -25.66 -30.94 -12.50
CA PHE A 14 -26.03 -30.20 -11.29
C PHE A 14 -25.57 -30.92 -10.03
N ARG A 15 -25.85 -32.24 -9.95
CA ARG A 15 -25.41 -33.10 -8.84
C ARG A 15 -23.88 -33.09 -8.71
N SER A 16 -23.19 -33.26 -9.81
CA SER A 16 -21.71 -33.22 -9.85
C SER A 16 -21.14 -31.90 -9.36
N GLU A 17 -21.75 -30.78 -9.77
CA GLU A 17 -21.34 -29.43 -9.33
C GLU A 17 -21.55 -29.26 -7.83
N VAL A 18 -22.69 -29.66 -7.28
CA VAL A 18 -22.98 -29.57 -5.84
C VAL A 18 -22.04 -30.44 -5.02
N LEU A 19 -21.73 -31.66 -5.47
CA LEU A 19 -20.78 -32.55 -4.81
C LEU A 19 -19.36 -31.94 -4.78
N SER A 20 -18.94 -31.32 -5.88
CA SER A 20 -17.65 -30.61 -5.96
C SER A 20 -17.56 -29.44 -4.99
N ASP A 21 -18.63 -28.63 -4.89
CA ASP A 21 -18.72 -27.52 -3.95
C ASP A 21 -18.66 -27.98 -2.49
N TYR A 22 -19.37 -29.07 -2.19
CA TYR A 22 -19.31 -29.70 -0.86
C TYR A 22 -17.92 -30.22 -0.52
N HIS A 23 -17.24 -30.84 -1.49
CA HIS A 23 -15.87 -31.31 -1.33
C HIS A 23 -14.93 -30.17 -1.02
N LEU A 24 -14.97 -29.09 -1.81
CA LEU A 24 -14.16 -27.90 -1.59
C LEU A 24 -14.41 -27.25 -0.21
N ALA A 25 -15.68 -27.18 0.22
CA ALA A 25 -16.04 -26.70 1.54
C ALA A 25 -15.40 -27.54 2.66
N CYS A 26 -15.44 -28.88 2.52
CA CYS A 26 -14.81 -29.81 3.45
C CYS A 26 -13.28 -29.67 3.48
N GLU A 27 -12.63 -29.51 2.33
CA GLU A 27 -11.19 -29.31 2.23
C GLU A 27 -10.76 -27.99 2.90
N SER A 28 -11.46 -26.89 2.60
CA SER A 28 -11.18 -25.60 3.22
C SER A 28 -11.36 -25.61 4.74
N ARG A 29 -12.42 -26.27 5.23
CA ARG A 29 -12.64 -26.46 6.66
C ARG A 29 -11.52 -27.28 7.31
N GLU A 30 -11.14 -28.39 6.74
CA GLU A 30 -10.07 -29.22 7.27
C GLU A 30 -8.71 -28.50 7.24
N ALA A 31 -8.45 -27.71 6.20
CA ALA A 31 -7.27 -26.86 6.12
C ALA A 31 -7.24 -25.84 7.28
N SER A 32 -8.37 -25.22 7.59
CA SER A 32 -8.50 -24.30 8.75
C SER A 32 -8.23 -25.01 10.08
N LEU A 33 -8.81 -26.20 10.29
CA LEU A 33 -8.63 -26.99 11.49
C LEU A 33 -7.17 -27.43 11.67
N LEU A 34 -6.53 -27.90 10.61
CA LEU A 34 -5.14 -28.34 10.63
C LEU A 34 -4.18 -27.14 10.76
N GLY A 35 -4.47 -26.02 10.10
CA GLY A 35 -3.70 -24.79 10.23
C GLY A 35 -3.68 -24.26 11.67
N ARG A 36 -4.83 -24.24 12.36
CA ARG A 36 -4.89 -23.91 13.80
C ARG A 36 -4.00 -24.82 14.62
N ARG A 37 -3.98 -26.13 14.33
CA ARG A 37 -3.14 -27.09 15.04
C ARG A 37 -1.65 -26.81 14.84
N GLU A 38 -1.21 -26.48 13.63
CA GLU A 38 0.18 -26.10 13.34
C GLU A 38 0.63 -24.88 14.14
N VAL A 39 -0.26 -23.90 14.37
CA VAL A 39 0.03 -22.75 15.23
C VAL A 39 0.13 -23.17 16.70
N LEU A 40 -0.83 -23.97 17.20
CA LEU A 40 -0.85 -24.41 18.60
C LEU A 40 0.33 -25.32 18.94
N THR A 41 0.87 -26.03 17.97
CA THR A 41 2.10 -26.84 18.13
C THR A 41 3.40 -26.06 17.94
N GLY A 42 3.33 -24.75 17.64
CA GLY A 42 4.47 -23.84 17.55
C GLY A 42 5.18 -23.81 16.19
N LYS A 43 4.71 -24.55 15.18
CA LYS A 43 5.29 -24.54 13.84
C LYS A 43 5.00 -23.25 13.07
N ALA A 44 3.85 -22.64 13.31
CA ALA A 44 3.50 -21.32 12.83
C ALA A 44 3.28 -20.34 14.01
N LYS A 45 3.35 -19.04 13.74
CA LYS A 45 3.31 -18.02 14.80
C LYS A 45 1.92 -17.49 15.08
N PHE A 46 1.09 -17.39 14.07
CA PHE A 46 -0.27 -16.87 14.14
C PHE A 46 -1.13 -17.49 13.04
N GLY A 47 -2.44 -17.66 13.31
CA GLY A 47 -3.40 -18.17 12.34
C GLY A 47 -4.74 -17.50 12.52
N ILE A 48 -5.32 -17.13 11.40
CA ILE A 48 -6.69 -16.65 11.25
C ILE A 48 -7.27 -17.31 10.01
N PHE A 49 -8.43 -17.93 10.14
CA PHE A 49 -8.96 -18.81 9.10
C PHE A 49 -10.39 -18.45 8.71
N GLY A 50 -10.82 -18.90 7.55
CA GLY A 50 -12.10 -18.56 6.95
C GLY A 50 -13.26 -19.52 7.29
N ASP A 51 -13.07 -20.41 8.26
CA ASP A 51 -14.07 -21.40 8.65
C ASP A 51 -15.42 -20.78 9.01
N GLY A 52 -16.52 -21.48 8.63
CA GLY A 52 -17.90 -21.06 8.85
C GLY A 52 -18.46 -20.12 7.77
N LYS A 53 -17.70 -19.83 6.70
CA LYS A 53 -18.09 -18.93 5.60
C LYS A 53 -17.97 -19.59 4.22
N GLU A 54 -17.75 -20.91 4.21
CA GLU A 54 -17.40 -21.67 3.00
C GLU A 54 -18.46 -21.53 1.91
N LEU A 55 -19.72 -21.71 2.23
CA LEU A 55 -20.80 -21.71 1.23
C LEU A 55 -21.02 -20.36 0.57
N ALA A 56 -20.95 -19.27 1.35
CA ALA A 56 -21.10 -17.93 0.83
C ALA A 56 -19.95 -17.56 -0.11
N GLN A 57 -18.72 -18.00 0.21
CA GLN A 57 -17.54 -17.78 -0.61
C GLN A 57 -17.58 -18.61 -1.89
N ILE A 58 -18.05 -19.84 -1.84
CA ILE A 58 -18.27 -20.68 -3.03
C ILE A 58 -19.33 -20.03 -3.93
N ALA A 59 -20.44 -19.57 -3.37
CA ALA A 59 -21.50 -18.89 -4.14
C ALA A 59 -20.98 -17.61 -4.83
N MET A 60 -20.13 -16.83 -4.15
CA MET A 60 -19.45 -15.67 -4.73
C MET A 60 -18.51 -16.08 -5.88
N ALA A 61 -17.76 -17.15 -5.71
CA ALA A 61 -16.80 -17.64 -6.71
C ALA A 61 -17.50 -18.07 -8.00
N LYS A 62 -18.69 -18.64 -7.94
CA LYS A 62 -19.46 -19.08 -9.13
C LYS A 62 -19.84 -17.94 -10.08
N VAL A 63 -19.89 -16.73 -9.61
CA VAL A 63 -20.21 -15.54 -10.43
C VAL A 63 -18.99 -14.69 -10.77
N PHE A 64 -17.84 -15.01 -10.20
CA PHE A 64 -16.58 -14.34 -10.43
C PHE A 64 -15.93 -14.83 -11.74
N ARG A 65 -15.55 -13.91 -12.61
CA ARG A 65 -15.06 -14.21 -13.96
C ARG A 65 -13.63 -13.69 -14.13
N ASN A 66 -12.96 -14.18 -15.16
CA ASN A 66 -11.71 -13.55 -15.61
C ASN A 66 -11.95 -12.07 -15.88
N GLY A 67 -11.00 -11.23 -15.46
CA GLY A 67 -11.10 -9.78 -15.49
C GLY A 67 -11.76 -9.14 -14.27
N ASP A 68 -12.57 -9.87 -13.50
CA ASP A 68 -13.12 -9.37 -12.24
C ASP A 68 -12.02 -9.21 -11.19
N PHE A 69 -12.27 -8.32 -10.22
CA PHE A 69 -11.34 -8.02 -9.14
C PHE A 69 -11.97 -8.30 -7.78
N ARG A 70 -11.16 -8.82 -6.86
CA ARG A 70 -11.51 -8.93 -5.44
C ARG A 70 -10.72 -7.88 -4.64
N SER A 71 -11.38 -7.19 -3.71
CA SER A 71 -10.78 -6.46 -2.59
C SER A 71 -11.41 -6.97 -1.30
N GLY A 72 -10.75 -7.91 -0.66
CA GLY A 72 -11.28 -8.66 0.46
C GLY A 72 -10.41 -8.59 1.70
N TYR A 73 -10.54 -9.60 2.55
CA TYR A 73 -9.81 -9.69 3.80
C TYR A 73 -9.46 -11.14 4.17
N TYR A 74 -8.75 -11.31 5.25
CA TYR A 74 -8.10 -12.55 5.70
C TYR A 74 -9.00 -13.80 5.87
N ARG A 75 -10.32 -13.71 5.75
CA ARG A 75 -11.22 -14.88 5.86
C ARG A 75 -11.64 -15.46 4.52
N ASP A 76 -11.21 -14.90 3.39
CA ASP A 76 -11.65 -15.31 2.05
C ASP A 76 -10.92 -16.56 1.51
N GLN A 77 -10.41 -17.41 2.40
CA GLN A 77 -9.66 -18.64 2.07
C GLN A 77 -10.40 -19.53 1.09
N THR A 78 -11.66 -19.87 1.37
CA THR A 78 -12.46 -20.77 0.52
C THR A 78 -12.72 -20.11 -0.85
N PHE A 79 -12.92 -18.78 -0.88
CA PHE A 79 -13.08 -18.06 -2.14
C PHE A 79 -11.83 -18.17 -3.01
N MET A 80 -10.65 -17.95 -2.44
CA MET A 80 -9.38 -18.04 -3.19
C MET A 80 -9.13 -19.45 -3.72
N MET A 81 -9.48 -20.48 -2.95
CA MET A 81 -9.44 -21.87 -3.40
C MET A 81 -10.46 -22.12 -4.54
N ALA A 82 -11.71 -21.64 -4.39
CA ALA A 82 -12.79 -21.82 -5.35
C ALA A 82 -12.53 -21.16 -6.71
N ILE A 83 -11.75 -20.10 -6.74
CA ILE A 83 -11.34 -19.41 -7.99
C ILE A 83 -9.99 -19.90 -8.54
N ASP A 84 -9.41 -20.97 -7.97
CA ASP A 84 -8.11 -21.54 -8.36
C ASP A 84 -6.94 -20.54 -8.25
N GLN A 85 -6.98 -19.63 -7.29
CA GLN A 85 -5.92 -18.65 -7.04
C GLN A 85 -5.12 -18.93 -5.76
N MET A 86 -5.41 -20.03 -5.09
CA MET A 86 -4.65 -20.54 -3.96
C MET A 86 -4.93 -22.05 -3.79
N SER A 87 -3.89 -22.83 -3.78
CA SER A 87 -3.93 -24.24 -3.37
C SER A 87 -3.83 -24.39 -1.85
N ILE A 88 -4.18 -25.56 -1.33
CA ILE A 88 -4.00 -25.89 0.09
C ILE A 88 -2.50 -25.86 0.47
N GLN A 89 -1.62 -26.29 -0.43
CA GLN A 89 -0.17 -26.26 -0.20
C GLN A 89 0.33 -24.82 -0.03
N GLU A 90 -0.07 -23.88 -0.90
CA GLU A 90 0.28 -22.46 -0.82
C GLU A 90 -0.29 -21.81 0.46
N MET A 91 -1.50 -22.19 0.90
CA MET A 91 -2.05 -21.75 2.17
C MET A 91 -1.13 -22.12 3.35
N PHE A 92 -0.62 -23.35 3.38
CA PHE A 92 0.31 -23.77 4.43
C PHE A 92 1.70 -23.15 4.24
N ALA A 93 2.17 -22.94 3.01
CA ALA A 93 3.40 -22.22 2.74
C ALA A 93 3.35 -20.79 3.29
N ALA A 94 2.22 -20.07 3.09
CA ALA A 94 1.96 -18.77 3.70
C ALA A 94 1.95 -18.82 5.23
N LEU A 95 1.34 -19.86 5.81
CA LEU A 95 1.29 -20.06 7.27
C LEU A 95 2.69 -20.25 7.88
N TYR A 96 3.60 -20.91 7.17
CA TYR A 96 5.00 -21.11 7.56
C TYR A 96 5.91 -19.92 7.22
N GLY A 97 5.44 -18.98 6.39
CA GLY A 97 6.21 -17.81 5.93
C GLY A 97 7.27 -18.18 4.89
N HIS A 98 6.91 -19.02 3.92
CA HIS A 98 7.81 -19.42 2.84
C HIS A 98 8.21 -18.21 1.98
N THR A 99 9.52 -18.01 1.76
CA THR A 99 10.05 -16.77 1.13
C THR A 99 10.14 -16.82 -0.39
N ASP A 100 9.86 -17.98 -0.99
CA ASP A 100 9.80 -18.16 -2.45
C ASP A 100 8.40 -17.91 -2.97
N VAL A 101 8.27 -17.06 -3.98
CA VAL A 101 6.99 -16.71 -4.63
C VAL A 101 6.42 -17.86 -5.49
N VAL A 102 7.20 -18.91 -5.76
CA VAL A 102 6.70 -20.12 -6.40
C VAL A 102 5.87 -20.95 -5.42
N GLU A 103 6.30 -21.03 -4.17
CA GLU A 103 5.63 -21.77 -3.10
C GLU A 103 4.56 -20.93 -2.38
N GLU A 104 4.78 -19.63 -2.25
CA GLU A 104 3.86 -18.66 -1.63
C GLU A 104 3.72 -17.42 -2.55
N PRO A 105 2.82 -17.47 -3.55
CA PRO A 105 2.72 -16.44 -4.58
C PRO A 105 2.23 -15.08 -4.10
N ALA A 106 1.46 -15.03 -3.01
CA ALA A 106 0.80 -13.81 -2.56
C ALA A 106 1.79 -12.78 -2.02
N SER A 107 2.78 -13.21 -1.23
CA SER A 107 3.66 -12.28 -0.51
C SER A 107 5.14 -12.68 -0.47
N GLY A 108 5.49 -13.93 -0.82
CA GLY A 108 6.83 -14.47 -0.58
C GLY A 108 7.20 -14.44 0.90
N GLY A 109 6.26 -14.78 1.77
CA GLY A 109 6.44 -14.85 3.23
C GLY A 109 6.50 -13.49 3.95
N ARG A 110 6.11 -12.39 3.29
CA ARG A 110 6.16 -11.05 3.88
C ARG A 110 4.91 -10.68 4.68
N GLN A 111 3.81 -11.41 4.50
CA GLN A 111 2.57 -11.23 5.25
C GLN A 111 2.27 -12.45 6.11
N MET A 112 1.41 -12.27 7.11
CA MET A 112 0.82 -13.37 7.88
C MET A 112 -0.05 -14.24 6.96
N GLY A 113 -0.16 -15.53 7.24
CA GLY A 113 -1.13 -16.39 6.59
C GLY A 113 -2.55 -15.82 6.66
N GLY A 114 -3.32 -16.02 5.61
CA GLY A 114 -4.66 -15.44 5.45
C GLY A 114 -4.69 -14.08 4.73
N HIS A 115 -3.58 -13.56 4.23
CA HIS A 115 -3.54 -12.38 3.37
C HIS A 115 -3.29 -12.78 1.94
N PHE A 116 -4.27 -12.58 1.09
CA PHE A 116 -4.31 -13.09 -0.27
C PHE A 116 -3.98 -12.00 -1.29
N ALA A 117 -3.36 -12.41 -2.40
CA ALA A 117 -3.11 -11.57 -3.56
C ALA A 117 -2.87 -12.45 -4.79
N THR A 118 -3.19 -11.94 -5.98
CA THR A 118 -2.72 -12.50 -7.24
C THR A 118 -1.60 -11.63 -7.82
N ARG A 119 -0.67 -12.22 -8.55
CA ARG A 119 0.43 -11.49 -9.17
C ARG A 119 0.00 -10.91 -10.52
N SER A 120 -0.26 -9.61 -10.56
CA SER A 120 -0.69 -8.88 -11.76
C SER A 120 0.46 -8.40 -12.66
N LEU A 121 1.70 -8.56 -12.21
CA LEU A 121 2.91 -8.16 -12.93
C LEU A 121 3.73 -9.36 -13.40
N ASN A 122 4.43 -9.18 -14.50
CA ASN A 122 5.53 -10.03 -14.95
C ASN A 122 6.78 -9.75 -14.11
N GLU A 123 7.82 -10.57 -14.26
CA GLU A 123 9.10 -10.40 -13.53
C GLU A 123 9.82 -9.09 -13.86
N ASP A 124 9.63 -8.56 -15.07
CA ASP A 124 10.18 -7.28 -15.51
C ASP A 124 9.36 -6.05 -15.05
N GLY A 125 8.29 -6.25 -14.27
CA GLY A 125 7.42 -5.21 -13.77
C GLY A 125 6.33 -4.75 -14.76
N THR A 126 6.25 -5.32 -15.96
CA THR A 126 5.17 -5.05 -16.90
C THR A 126 3.86 -5.71 -16.48
N TRP A 127 2.73 -5.16 -16.93
CA TRP A 127 1.41 -5.72 -16.64
C TRP A 127 1.18 -7.04 -17.36
N LYS A 128 0.60 -8.02 -16.67
CA LYS A 128 -0.02 -9.18 -17.31
C LYS A 128 -1.33 -8.78 -17.99
N ASN A 129 -1.89 -9.68 -18.78
CA ASN A 129 -3.25 -9.51 -19.28
C ASN A 129 -4.25 -9.79 -18.16
N LEU A 130 -4.75 -8.72 -17.53
CA LEU A 130 -5.66 -8.81 -16.40
C LEU A 130 -7.02 -9.42 -16.77
N MET A 131 -7.37 -9.40 -18.07
CA MET A 131 -8.63 -9.95 -18.55
C MET A 131 -8.60 -11.48 -18.73
N GLU A 132 -7.43 -12.07 -18.70
CA GLU A 132 -7.24 -13.52 -18.71
C GLU A 132 -7.11 -14.13 -17.30
N MET A 133 -7.12 -13.27 -16.28
CA MET A 133 -6.89 -13.62 -14.88
C MET A 133 -8.15 -13.41 -14.02
N LYS A 134 -8.26 -14.19 -12.96
CA LYS A 134 -9.10 -13.87 -11.80
C LYS A 134 -8.26 -13.05 -10.83
N ASN A 135 -8.58 -11.76 -10.67
CA ASN A 135 -7.70 -10.83 -9.98
C ASN A 135 -8.09 -10.64 -8.51
N SER A 136 -7.12 -10.70 -7.61
CA SER A 136 -7.27 -10.34 -6.19
C SER A 136 -6.25 -9.27 -5.82
N SER A 137 -6.72 -8.09 -5.44
CA SER A 137 -5.85 -7.08 -4.85
C SER A 137 -5.29 -7.57 -3.51
N ALA A 138 -4.05 -7.21 -3.19
CA ALA A 138 -3.40 -7.68 -1.98
C ALA A 138 -4.11 -7.22 -0.71
N ASP A 139 -4.43 -8.15 0.17
CA ASP A 139 -5.11 -7.87 1.42
C ASP A 139 -4.26 -7.00 2.36
N ILE A 140 -4.95 -6.27 3.23
CA ILE A 140 -4.39 -5.54 4.36
C ILE A 140 -5.12 -5.94 5.64
N SER A 141 -4.46 -5.81 6.78
CA SER A 141 -5.04 -6.14 8.08
C SER A 141 -5.85 -5.02 8.70
N CYS A 142 -5.65 -3.76 8.28
CA CYS A 142 -6.41 -2.62 8.80
C CYS A 142 -7.88 -2.80 8.50
N THR A 143 -8.67 -2.82 9.55
CA THR A 143 -10.10 -3.08 9.49
C THR A 143 -10.79 -2.06 8.58
N SER A 144 -11.53 -2.54 7.59
CA SER A 144 -12.23 -1.72 6.57
C SER A 144 -11.33 -0.97 5.56
N GLY A 145 -10.01 -1.00 5.70
CA GLY A 145 -9.09 -0.27 4.80
C GLY A 145 -9.14 -0.72 3.34
N GLN A 146 -9.62 -1.94 3.07
CA GLN A 146 -9.83 -2.44 1.71
C GLN A 146 -11.04 -1.82 0.99
N MET A 147 -11.96 -1.17 1.72
CA MET A 147 -13.21 -0.62 1.17
C MET A 147 -12.99 0.56 0.21
N PRO A 148 -12.14 1.55 0.53
CA PRO A 148 -11.81 2.61 -0.40
C PRO A 148 -11.21 2.11 -1.71
N ARG A 149 -10.32 1.12 -1.64
CA ARG A 149 -9.73 0.49 -2.84
C ARG A 149 -10.75 -0.27 -3.67
N LEU A 150 -11.70 -0.94 -3.03
CA LEU A 150 -12.81 -1.62 -3.69
C LEU A 150 -13.59 -0.66 -4.59
N LEU A 151 -13.87 0.55 -4.09
CA LEU A 151 -14.54 1.59 -4.86
C LEU A 151 -13.75 1.94 -6.12
N GLY A 152 -12.44 2.14 -6.01
CA GLY A 152 -11.57 2.46 -7.15
C GLY A 152 -11.50 1.35 -8.19
N LEU A 153 -11.41 0.10 -7.76
CA LEU A 153 -11.47 -1.07 -8.65
C LEU A 153 -12.78 -1.13 -9.44
N ALA A 154 -13.91 -0.81 -8.80
CA ALA A 154 -15.21 -0.75 -9.46
C ALA A 154 -15.33 0.46 -10.39
N GLN A 155 -14.83 1.63 -9.98
CA GLN A 155 -14.86 2.85 -10.78
C GLN A 155 -14.05 2.72 -12.06
N ALA A 156 -12.93 2.02 -12.05
CA ALA A 156 -12.15 1.76 -13.25
C ALA A 156 -13.02 1.13 -14.37
N SER A 157 -13.91 0.20 -14.03
CA SER A 157 -14.84 -0.36 -15.02
C SER A 157 -15.79 0.70 -15.60
N LYS A 158 -16.24 1.66 -14.77
CA LYS A 158 -17.06 2.79 -15.27
C LYS A 158 -16.25 3.69 -16.22
N VAL A 159 -14.98 3.97 -15.89
CA VAL A 159 -14.06 4.74 -16.75
C VAL A 159 -13.86 4.03 -18.08
N TYR A 160 -13.49 2.75 -18.08
CA TYR A 160 -13.31 1.95 -19.29
C TYR A 160 -14.58 1.83 -20.14
N ARG A 161 -15.78 1.80 -19.54
CA ARG A 161 -17.06 1.76 -20.26
C ARG A 161 -17.35 3.06 -21.00
N ASN A 162 -17.03 4.19 -20.40
CA ASN A 162 -17.49 5.50 -20.86
C ASN A 162 -16.40 6.33 -21.56
N ASN A 163 -15.10 6.01 -21.39
CA ASN A 163 -14.02 6.65 -22.11
C ASN A 163 -13.76 5.91 -23.42
N LYS A 164 -14.01 6.61 -24.55
CA LYS A 164 -13.88 6.04 -25.89
C LYS A 164 -12.42 5.76 -26.26
N ASP A 165 -11.49 6.55 -25.75
CA ASP A 165 -10.07 6.46 -26.07
C ASP A 165 -9.39 5.26 -25.40
N LEU A 166 -10.08 4.61 -24.44
CA LEU A 166 -9.61 3.41 -23.75
C LEU A 166 -10.26 2.10 -24.25
N GLN A 167 -11.05 2.15 -25.33
CA GLN A 167 -11.76 0.96 -25.81
C GLN A 167 -10.85 -0.16 -26.35
N ASP A 168 -9.63 0.18 -26.75
CA ASP A 168 -8.63 -0.77 -27.26
C ASP A 168 -7.69 -1.31 -26.17
N TRP A 169 -7.89 -0.90 -24.90
CA TRP A 169 -7.12 -1.36 -23.75
C TRP A 169 -7.57 -2.73 -23.26
N SER A 170 -7.62 -3.70 -24.17
CA SER A 170 -8.23 -5.01 -23.95
C SER A 170 -7.55 -5.88 -22.90
N SER A 171 -6.28 -5.61 -22.54
CA SER A 171 -5.57 -6.29 -21.45
C SER A 171 -6.02 -5.82 -20.06
N PHE A 172 -6.67 -4.65 -19.97
CA PHE A 172 -7.08 -4.03 -18.71
C PHE A 172 -8.59 -4.06 -18.49
N SER A 173 -9.38 -4.11 -19.57
CA SER A 173 -10.83 -4.14 -19.46
C SER A 173 -11.50 -4.70 -20.71
N ASN A 174 -12.58 -5.43 -20.52
CA ASN A 174 -13.52 -5.79 -21.56
C ASN A 174 -14.66 -4.74 -21.60
N LYS A 175 -14.33 -3.53 -22.01
CA LYS A 175 -15.25 -2.38 -22.13
C LYS A 175 -16.02 -2.08 -20.84
N GLY A 176 -15.37 -2.18 -19.71
CA GLY A 176 -15.93 -1.91 -18.39
C GLY A 176 -16.98 -2.94 -17.93
N ASN A 177 -16.87 -4.19 -18.37
CA ASN A 177 -17.80 -5.25 -18.01
C ASN A 177 -17.41 -6.02 -16.73
N GLU A 178 -16.29 -5.66 -16.10
CA GLU A 178 -15.76 -6.29 -14.90
C GLU A 178 -16.49 -5.77 -13.65
N ILE A 179 -16.61 -6.66 -12.66
CA ILE A 179 -17.14 -6.34 -11.32
C ILE A 179 -15.99 -6.32 -10.33
N ALA A 180 -16.04 -5.39 -9.38
CA ALA A 180 -15.24 -5.45 -8.19
C ALA A 180 -16.03 -6.09 -7.04
N PHE A 181 -15.54 -7.22 -6.53
CA PHE A 181 -16.12 -7.94 -5.41
C PHE A 181 -15.38 -7.58 -4.12
N GLY A 182 -16.15 -7.16 -3.12
CA GLY A 182 -15.63 -6.82 -1.80
C GLY A 182 -16.17 -7.76 -0.72
N THR A 183 -15.34 -7.99 0.31
CA THR A 183 -15.74 -8.75 1.49
C THR A 183 -15.34 -8.01 2.76
N ILE A 184 -16.18 -8.07 3.78
CA ILE A 184 -15.96 -7.42 5.06
C ILE A 184 -16.72 -8.15 6.17
N GLY A 185 -16.16 -8.21 7.37
CA GLY A 185 -16.89 -8.68 8.56
C GLY A 185 -17.88 -7.62 9.06
N ASN A 186 -18.98 -8.06 9.68
CA ASN A 186 -20.00 -7.15 10.23
C ASN A 186 -19.43 -6.12 11.21
N ALA A 187 -18.51 -6.51 12.06
CA ALA A 187 -17.87 -5.60 13.01
C ALA A 187 -17.08 -4.48 12.33
N SER A 188 -16.40 -4.82 11.24
CA SER A 188 -15.60 -3.87 10.47
C SER A 188 -16.44 -2.81 9.75
N THR A 189 -17.76 -3.02 9.63
CA THR A 189 -18.68 -2.00 9.08
C THR A 189 -18.87 -0.80 10.00
N SER A 190 -18.36 -0.85 11.23
CA SER A 190 -18.37 0.29 12.16
C SER A 190 -17.31 1.35 11.84
N GLU A 191 -16.34 1.03 10.99
CA GLU A 191 -15.26 1.94 10.60
C GLU A 191 -15.74 2.99 9.59
N GLY A 192 -15.18 4.21 9.68
CA GLY A 192 -15.49 5.31 8.77
C GLY A 192 -15.33 4.98 7.28
N PRO A 193 -14.22 4.36 6.84
CA PRO A 193 -14.00 4.01 5.44
C PRO A 193 -15.09 3.11 4.82
N PHE A 194 -15.79 2.31 5.63
CA PHE A 194 -16.95 1.57 5.13
C PHE A 194 -18.07 2.50 4.69
N PHE A 195 -18.50 3.43 5.56
CA PHE A 195 -19.61 4.34 5.24
C PHE A 195 -19.23 5.33 4.13
N GLU A 196 -18.00 5.83 4.11
CA GLU A 196 -17.51 6.64 3.01
C GLU A 196 -17.58 5.91 1.67
N ALA A 197 -17.07 4.67 1.60
CA ALA A 197 -17.08 3.87 0.38
C ALA A 197 -18.50 3.51 -0.07
N ILE A 198 -19.40 3.17 0.86
CA ILE A 198 -20.83 2.90 0.56
C ILE A 198 -21.48 4.15 -0.02
N ASN A 199 -21.37 5.30 0.64
CA ASN A 199 -21.95 6.53 0.14
C ASN A 199 -21.40 6.88 -1.24
N ALA A 200 -20.08 6.82 -1.41
CA ALA A 200 -19.43 7.11 -2.68
C ALA A 200 -19.88 6.17 -3.81
N ALA A 201 -19.97 4.87 -3.56
CA ALA A 201 -20.42 3.90 -4.56
C ALA A 201 -21.88 4.14 -4.99
N GLY A 202 -22.75 4.53 -4.05
CA GLY A 202 -24.13 4.93 -4.32
C GLY A 202 -24.23 6.19 -5.17
N VAL A 203 -23.37 7.18 -4.94
CA VAL A 203 -23.31 8.42 -5.73
C VAL A 203 -22.75 8.17 -7.14
N ILE A 204 -21.62 7.46 -7.22
CA ILE A 204 -20.91 7.27 -8.49
C ILE A 204 -21.61 6.23 -9.38
N GLN A 205 -22.36 5.29 -8.81
CA GLN A 205 -22.97 4.14 -9.51
C GLN A 205 -21.92 3.32 -10.27
N VAL A 206 -21.36 2.33 -9.57
CA VAL A 206 -20.21 1.51 -10.03
C VAL A 206 -20.55 0.00 -9.93
N PRO A 207 -19.94 -0.86 -10.77
CA PRO A 207 -20.18 -2.31 -10.72
C PRO A 207 -19.45 -2.96 -9.53
N MET A 208 -19.99 -2.78 -8.33
CA MET A 208 -19.49 -3.31 -7.08
C MET A 208 -20.46 -4.34 -6.50
N VAL A 209 -19.94 -5.48 -6.05
CA VAL A 209 -20.68 -6.46 -5.25
C VAL A 209 -19.97 -6.62 -3.93
N MET A 210 -20.58 -6.15 -2.84
CA MET A 210 -19.99 -6.21 -1.53
C MET A 210 -20.72 -7.19 -0.62
N SER A 211 -19.98 -8.09 0.01
CA SER A 211 -20.47 -9.09 0.95
C SER A 211 -20.11 -8.74 2.37
N VAL A 212 -21.08 -8.71 3.26
CA VAL A 212 -20.89 -8.56 4.70
C VAL A 212 -21.08 -9.94 5.36
N TRP A 213 -19.99 -10.51 5.91
CA TRP A 213 -20.02 -11.75 6.66
C TRP A 213 -20.41 -11.45 8.11
N ASP A 214 -21.66 -11.78 8.50
CA ASP A 214 -22.20 -11.42 9.81
C ASP A 214 -22.32 -12.63 10.72
N ASP A 215 -21.33 -12.79 11.61
CA ASP A 215 -21.33 -13.79 12.70
C ASP A 215 -21.80 -13.20 14.05
N GLY A 216 -22.22 -11.94 14.06
CA GLY A 216 -22.72 -11.25 15.26
C GLY A 216 -21.64 -10.77 16.24
N TYR A 217 -20.34 -10.88 15.89
CA TYR A 217 -19.24 -10.54 16.79
C TYR A 217 -18.11 -9.81 16.07
N GLY A 218 -17.42 -8.91 16.81
CA GLY A 218 -16.10 -8.37 16.47
C GLY A 218 -15.08 -8.84 17.47
N ILE A 219 -14.36 -9.92 17.17
CA ILE A 219 -13.56 -10.70 18.12
C ILE A 219 -14.49 -11.24 19.23
N SER A 220 -14.60 -10.54 20.37
CA SER A 220 -15.45 -10.90 21.52
C SER A 220 -16.62 -9.95 21.72
N VAL A 221 -16.68 -8.84 20.98
CA VAL A 221 -17.67 -7.78 21.15
C VAL A 221 -18.93 -8.09 20.33
N PRO A 222 -20.09 -8.25 20.97
CA PRO A 222 -21.36 -8.53 20.26
C PRO A 222 -21.82 -7.34 19.40
N ALA A 223 -22.59 -7.64 18.35
CA ALA A 223 -23.14 -6.66 17.40
C ALA A 223 -23.88 -5.48 18.06
N LYS A 224 -24.51 -5.70 19.22
CA LYS A 224 -25.24 -4.65 19.97
C LYS A 224 -24.37 -3.45 20.39
N TYR A 225 -23.06 -3.62 20.46
CA TYR A 225 -22.11 -2.55 20.78
C TYR A 225 -21.47 -1.94 19.53
N GLN A 226 -21.73 -2.47 18.36
CA GLN A 226 -21.04 -2.11 17.12
C GLN A 226 -21.96 -1.50 16.06
N THR A 227 -23.18 -2.06 15.90
CA THR A 227 -24.08 -1.68 14.82
C THR A 227 -25.43 -1.31 15.39
N THR A 228 -25.91 -0.10 15.07
CA THR A 228 -27.27 0.34 15.42
C THR A 228 -28.29 -0.69 14.91
N LYS A 229 -29.27 -1.06 15.72
CA LYS A 229 -30.24 -2.13 15.43
C LYS A 229 -29.61 -3.52 15.23
N GLU A 230 -28.34 -3.70 15.54
CA GLU A 230 -27.59 -4.96 15.39
C GLU A 230 -27.68 -5.58 13.99
N ASN A 231 -27.93 -4.75 12.94
CA ASN A 231 -28.21 -5.24 11.61
C ASN A 231 -27.83 -4.22 10.53
N ILE A 232 -26.78 -4.52 9.75
CA ILE A 232 -26.24 -3.62 8.74
C ILE A 232 -27.21 -3.34 7.59
N SER A 233 -27.93 -4.35 7.09
CA SER A 233 -28.89 -4.12 6.01
C SER A 233 -30.11 -3.31 6.46
N GLU A 234 -30.45 -3.35 7.75
CA GLU A 234 -31.52 -2.54 8.31
C GLU A 234 -31.17 -1.06 8.40
N ILE A 235 -29.92 -0.75 8.83
CA ILE A 235 -29.48 0.66 8.88
C ILE A 235 -29.21 1.25 7.51
N LEU A 236 -28.88 0.42 6.52
CA LEU A 236 -28.64 0.85 5.15
C LEU A 236 -29.88 0.89 4.26
N LYS A 237 -31.10 0.70 4.80
CA LYS A 237 -32.34 0.78 4.00
C LYS A 237 -32.48 2.08 3.21
N GLY A 238 -31.99 3.20 3.71
CA GLY A 238 -31.99 4.48 3.02
C GLY A 238 -31.10 4.51 1.77
N PHE A 239 -30.19 3.56 1.62
CA PHE A 239 -29.34 3.40 0.43
C PHE A 239 -29.95 2.46 -0.62
N GLN A 240 -31.07 1.77 -0.32
CA GLN A 240 -31.76 0.95 -1.30
C GLN A 240 -32.18 1.81 -2.49
N ARG A 241 -31.88 1.34 -3.72
CA ARG A 241 -32.22 2.08 -4.93
C ARG A 241 -33.74 2.35 -5.01
N ASP A 242 -34.06 3.53 -5.48
CA ASP A 242 -35.41 4.03 -5.70
C ASP A 242 -35.90 3.78 -7.15
N GLU A 243 -37.08 4.32 -7.48
CA GLU A 243 -37.65 4.26 -8.83
C GLU A 243 -36.80 4.99 -9.88
N LYS A 244 -35.93 5.93 -9.46
CA LYS A 244 -34.98 6.64 -10.34
C LYS A 244 -33.71 5.85 -10.58
N GLY A 245 -33.53 4.71 -9.90
CA GLY A 245 -32.40 3.82 -10.05
C GLY A 245 -31.15 4.19 -9.24
N ALA A 246 -31.17 5.30 -8.46
CA ALA A 246 -30.10 5.68 -7.57
C ALA A 246 -30.00 4.77 -6.34
N GLY A 247 -28.78 4.52 -5.85
CA GLY A 247 -28.52 3.72 -4.64
C GLY A 247 -28.03 2.30 -4.93
N PHE A 248 -28.25 1.42 -3.98
CA PHE A 248 -27.79 0.04 -3.95
C PHE A 248 -28.92 -0.98 -4.19
N GLU A 249 -28.60 -2.15 -4.74
CA GLU A 249 -29.42 -3.34 -4.51
C GLU A 249 -28.95 -4.02 -3.22
N ILE A 250 -29.80 -4.04 -2.19
CA ILE A 250 -29.49 -4.65 -0.89
C ILE A 250 -30.18 -6.01 -0.80
N ILE A 251 -29.39 -7.08 -0.62
CA ILE A 251 -29.90 -8.45 -0.52
C ILE A 251 -29.47 -9.01 0.84
N ARG A 252 -30.41 -9.62 1.59
CA ARG A 252 -30.12 -10.35 2.81
C ARG A 252 -30.31 -11.85 2.59
N VAL A 253 -29.34 -12.67 3.01
CA VAL A 253 -29.38 -14.12 2.85
C VAL A 253 -28.71 -14.80 4.04
N LYS A 254 -29.13 -16.03 4.39
CA LYS A 254 -28.50 -16.81 5.46
C LYS A 254 -27.20 -17.47 4.99
N GLY A 255 -26.15 -17.45 5.82
CA GLY A 255 -24.85 -18.01 5.48
C GLY A 255 -24.80 -19.53 5.36
N TRP A 256 -25.80 -20.23 5.84
CA TRP A 256 -25.94 -21.68 5.78
C TRP A 256 -26.91 -22.18 4.69
N ASP A 257 -27.61 -21.28 3.97
CA ASP A 257 -28.58 -21.62 2.92
C ASP A 257 -27.91 -21.59 1.55
N TYR A 258 -27.35 -22.72 1.14
CA TYR A 258 -26.59 -22.83 -0.12
C TYR A 258 -27.39 -22.42 -1.36
N PRO A 259 -28.63 -22.90 -1.61
CA PRO A 259 -29.41 -22.48 -2.77
C PRO A 259 -29.68 -20.98 -2.78
N ALA A 260 -30.09 -20.41 -1.65
CA ALA A 260 -30.39 -18.99 -1.55
C ALA A 260 -29.14 -18.12 -1.77
N LEU A 261 -27.96 -18.58 -1.32
CA LEU A 261 -26.69 -17.90 -1.57
C LEU A 261 -26.39 -17.85 -3.07
N ILE A 262 -26.52 -18.97 -3.79
CA ILE A 262 -26.33 -19.03 -5.24
C ILE A 262 -27.23 -18.02 -5.97
N GLU A 263 -28.53 -17.99 -5.64
CA GLU A 263 -29.50 -17.06 -6.25
C GLU A 263 -29.14 -15.59 -5.94
N ALA A 264 -28.77 -15.28 -4.69
CA ALA A 264 -28.39 -13.93 -4.26
C ALA A 264 -27.18 -13.40 -5.04
N TYR A 265 -26.12 -14.20 -5.17
CA TYR A 265 -24.92 -13.79 -5.92
C TYR A 265 -25.17 -13.70 -7.42
N GLN A 266 -25.95 -14.60 -8.00
CA GLN A 266 -26.35 -14.53 -9.42
C GLN A 266 -27.14 -13.24 -9.70
N LYS A 267 -28.11 -12.88 -8.84
CA LYS A 267 -28.88 -11.64 -8.94
C LYS A 267 -27.99 -10.42 -8.85
N ALA A 268 -27.13 -10.33 -7.82
CA ALA A 268 -26.26 -9.20 -7.58
C ALA A 268 -25.25 -9.02 -8.73
N ALA A 269 -24.59 -10.08 -9.16
CA ALA A 269 -23.62 -10.01 -10.26
C ALA A 269 -24.26 -9.60 -11.60
N LYS A 270 -25.48 -10.05 -11.86
CA LYS A 270 -26.24 -9.64 -13.05
C LYS A 270 -26.52 -8.14 -13.05
N ILE A 271 -26.99 -7.59 -11.92
CA ILE A 271 -27.31 -6.17 -11.75
C ILE A 271 -26.02 -5.34 -11.86
N ALA A 272 -25.00 -5.65 -11.06
CA ALA A 272 -23.76 -4.90 -11.05
C ALA A 272 -23.10 -4.85 -12.43
N ARG A 273 -22.99 -6.00 -13.11
CA ARG A 273 -22.32 -6.10 -14.42
C ARG A 273 -23.08 -5.37 -15.52
N LYS A 274 -24.42 -5.51 -15.55
CA LYS A 274 -25.24 -4.96 -16.63
C LYS A 274 -25.55 -3.48 -16.43
N GLU A 275 -25.93 -3.12 -15.21
CA GLU A 275 -26.51 -1.81 -14.89
C GLU A 275 -25.50 -0.86 -14.24
N HIS A 276 -24.34 -1.36 -13.77
CA HIS A 276 -23.38 -0.61 -12.93
C HIS A 276 -24.03 -0.08 -11.63
N VAL A 277 -25.00 -0.79 -11.10
CA VAL A 277 -25.60 -0.51 -9.81
C VAL A 277 -24.82 -1.31 -8.74
N PRO A 278 -24.31 -0.67 -7.68
CA PRO A 278 -23.64 -1.38 -6.61
C PRO A 278 -24.62 -2.25 -5.83
N CYS A 279 -24.16 -3.44 -5.44
CA CYS A 279 -24.95 -4.40 -4.68
C CYS A 279 -24.31 -4.68 -3.33
N LEU A 280 -25.11 -4.77 -2.27
CA LEU A 280 -24.66 -5.21 -0.95
C LEU A 280 -25.38 -6.51 -0.60
N ILE A 281 -24.61 -7.57 -0.31
CA ILE A 281 -25.13 -8.85 0.15
C ILE A 281 -24.81 -8.98 1.65
N HIS A 282 -25.83 -8.85 2.48
CA HIS A 282 -25.73 -9.12 3.90
C HIS A 282 -25.94 -10.61 4.16
N VAL A 283 -24.83 -11.33 4.32
CA VAL A 283 -24.83 -12.75 4.68
C VAL A 283 -24.91 -12.87 6.19
N SER A 284 -26.15 -13.03 6.67
CA SER A 284 -26.45 -13.13 8.10
C SER A 284 -26.38 -14.56 8.62
N ASP A 285 -26.28 -14.70 9.92
CA ASP A 285 -26.23 -16.00 10.60
C ASP A 285 -25.05 -16.89 10.14
N VAL A 286 -23.89 -16.27 9.98
CA VAL A 286 -22.64 -16.95 9.69
C VAL A 286 -22.09 -17.54 10.99
N THR A 287 -21.42 -18.67 10.91
CA THR A 287 -20.73 -19.29 12.08
C THR A 287 -19.25 -18.95 12.08
N GLN A 288 -18.60 -19.15 13.24
CA GLN A 288 -17.15 -19.02 13.42
C GLN A 288 -16.64 -20.16 14.33
N PRO A 289 -16.56 -21.40 13.81
CA PRO A 289 -16.37 -22.61 14.62
C PRO A 289 -15.07 -22.65 15.46
N GLN A 290 -14.02 -21.97 15.00
CA GLN A 290 -12.74 -21.90 15.72
C GLN A 290 -12.53 -20.60 16.49
N GLY A 291 -13.56 -19.71 16.55
CA GLY A 291 -13.44 -18.38 17.09
C GLY A 291 -12.67 -17.44 16.17
N HIS A 292 -12.27 -16.26 16.69
CA HIS A 292 -11.71 -15.20 15.83
C HIS A 292 -10.34 -15.57 15.24
N SER A 293 -9.42 -16.09 16.07
CA SER A 293 -8.06 -16.43 15.67
C SER A 293 -7.44 -17.43 16.66
N THR A 294 -6.18 -17.78 16.43
CA THR A 294 -5.42 -18.67 17.33
C THR A 294 -5.00 -18.02 18.66
N SER A 295 -5.23 -16.71 18.84
CA SER A 295 -4.84 -15.97 20.05
C SER A 295 -5.79 -16.12 21.22
N GLY A 296 -6.96 -16.72 21.02
CA GLY A 296 -7.95 -16.94 22.09
C GLY A 296 -9.01 -17.97 21.76
N SER A 297 -9.73 -18.39 22.81
CA SER A 297 -10.83 -19.33 22.71
C SER A 297 -12.17 -18.58 22.79
N HIS A 298 -13.11 -18.95 21.94
CA HIS A 298 -14.41 -18.30 21.82
C HIS A 298 -15.38 -18.72 22.93
N GLU A 299 -15.14 -19.82 23.62
CA GLU A 299 -15.89 -20.25 24.80
C GLU A 299 -15.81 -19.23 25.96
N ARG A 300 -14.83 -18.31 25.91
CA ARG A 300 -14.65 -17.26 26.91
C ARG A 300 -15.68 -16.14 26.82
N TYR A 301 -16.35 -15.98 25.68
CA TYR A 301 -17.26 -14.87 25.42
C TYR A 301 -18.59 -15.28 24.75
N LYS A 302 -18.70 -16.45 24.15
CA LYS A 302 -19.94 -17.00 23.63
C LYS A 302 -20.64 -17.85 24.68
N SER A 303 -21.98 -17.74 24.77
CA SER A 303 -22.78 -18.59 25.63
C SER A 303 -22.82 -20.03 25.14
N ALA A 304 -23.16 -20.98 25.97
CA ALA A 304 -23.33 -22.37 25.59
C ALA A 304 -24.39 -22.55 24.48
N ASP A 305 -25.51 -21.80 24.58
CA ASP A 305 -26.56 -21.83 23.57
C ASP A 305 -26.07 -21.31 22.23
N ARG A 306 -25.23 -20.26 22.23
CA ARG A 306 -24.64 -19.73 20.98
C ARG A 306 -23.67 -20.74 20.37
N LEU A 307 -22.88 -21.41 21.18
CA LEU A 307 -21.95 -22.45 20.71
C LEU A 307 -22.70 -23.64 20.13
N GLN A 308 -23.80 -24.07 20.76
CA GLN A 308 -24.64 -25.13 20.25
C GLN A 308 -25.31 -24.72 18.94
N TRP A 309 -25.82 -23.48 18.84
CA TRP A 309 -26.38 -22.95 17.62
C TRP A 309 -25.36 -22.95 16.46
N GLU A 310 -24.09 -22.58 16.71
CA GLU A 310 -23.03 -22.64 15.69
C GLU A 310 -22.75 -24.06 15.19
N ILE A 311 -22.91 -25.08 16.04
CA ILE A 311 -22.80 -26.49 15.67
C ILE A 311 -24.02 -26.92 14.82
N ASP A 312 -25.22 -26.49 15.22
CA ASP A 312 -26.48 -26.87 14.55
C ASP A 312 -26.66 -26.18 13.19
N PHE A 313 -26.15 -24.97 13.04
CA PHE A 313 -26.21 -24.16 11.82
C PHE A 313 -24.87 -24.05 11.11
N ASP A 314 -23.95 -25.00 11.36
CA ASP A 314 -22.71 -25.07 10.59
C ASP A 314 -23.03 -25.22 9.09
N PRO A 315 -22.45 -24.36 8.22
CA PRO A 315 -22.81 -24.33 6.80
C PRO A 315 -22.55 -25.66 6.08
N ILE A 316 -21.48 -26.38 6.40
CA ILE A 316 -21.17 -27.69 5.77
C ILE A 316 -22.19 -28.72 6.23
N LYS A 317 -22.55 -28.74 7.52
CA LYS A 317 -23.62 -29.61 8.05
C LYS A 317 -24.94 -29.34 7.36
N LYS A 318 -25.35 -28.05 7.27
CA LYS A 318 -26.60 -27.66 6.62
C LYS A 318 -26.63 -28.01 5.13
N MET A 319 -25.55 -27.84 4.42
CA MET A 319 -25.45 -28.26 3.04
C MET A 319 -25.57 -29.79 2.90
N GLY A 320 -24.93 -30.56 3.75
CA GLY A 320 -25.10 -32.02 3.79
C GLY A 320 -26.54 -32.46 4.05
N GLU A 321 -27.21 -31.89 5.05
CA GLU A 321 -28.62 -32.13 5.34
C GLU A 321 -29.50 -31.85 4.10
N TRP A 322 -29.32 -30.70 3.45
CA TRP A 322 -30.03 -30.34 2.23
C TRP A 322 -29.73 -31.32 1.07
N MET A 323 -28.49 -31.76 0.90
CA MET A 323 -28.12 -32.72 -0.15
C MET A 323 -28.78 -34.08 0.05
N LEU A 324 -28.91 -34.55 1.28
CA LEU A 324 -29.62 -35.79 1.63
C LEU A 324 -31.13 -35.65 1.34
N GLU A 325 -31.74 -34.57 1.77
CA GLU A 325 -33.16 -34.27 1.53
C GLU A 325 -33.50 -34.15 0.03
N ALA A 326 -32.63 -33.54 -0.74
CA ALA A 326 -32.76 -33.37 -2.19
C ALA A 326 -32.35 -34.61 -3.01
N ASN A 327 -31.92 -35.68 -2.37
CA ASN A 327 -31.39 -36.91 -3.01
C ASN A 327 -30.23 -36.66 -3.97
N LEU A 328 -29.38 -35.66 -3.64
CA LEU A 328 -28.15 -35.33 -4.37
C LEU A 328 -26.94 -36.18 -3.90
N ALA A 329 -26.96 -36.67 -2.68
CA ALA A 329 -25.93 -37.55 -2.10
C ALA A 329 -26.56 -38.55 -1.14
N SER A 330 -25.84 -39.67 -0.88
CA SER A 330 -26.07 -40.56 0.25
C SER A 330 -25.20 -40.17 1.44
N GLN A 331 -25.49 -40.67 2.63
CA GLN A 331 -24.62 -40.46 3.80
C GLN A 331 -23.22 -41.04 3.56
N GLU A 332 -23.13 -42.16 2.85
CA GLU A 332 -21.87 -42.77 2.47
C GLU A 332 -21.01 -41.89 1.56
N ASP A 333 -21.65 -41.15 0.60
CA ASP A 333 -20.96 -40.16 -0.24
C ASP A 333 -20.38 -39.03 0.60
N LEU A 334 -21.15 -38.48 1.53
CA LEU A 334 -20.70 -37.38 2.41
C LEU A 334 -19.56 -37.81 3.33
N ASP A 335 -19.64 -39.01 3.91
CA ASP A 335 -18.61 -39.58 4.77
C ASP A 335 -17.31 -39.86 3.98
N LEU A 336 -17.42 -40.32 2.75
CA LEU A 336 -16.29 -40.53 1.86
C LEU A 336 -15.59 -39.20 1.53
N ILE A 337 -16.34 -38.19 1.11
CA ILE A 337 -15.82 -36.84 0.82
C ILE A 337 -15.08 -36.28 2.05
N SER A 338 -15.66 -36.36 3.23
CA SER A 338 -15.04 -35.90 4.47
C SER A 338 -13.69 -36.61 4.73
N LYS A 339 -13.63 -37.92 4.50
CA LYS A 339 -12.43 -38.70 4.68
C LYS A 339 -11.34 -38.36 3.66
N GLU A 340 -11.72 -38.19 2.40
CA GLU A 340 -10.81 -37.82 1.32
C GLU A 340 -10.25 -36.42 1.53
N SER A 341 -11.08 -35.42 1.88
CA SER A 341 -10.65 -34.07 2.18
C SER A 341 -9.58 -34.04 3.29
N LYS A 342 -9.77 -34.82 4.37
CA LYS A 342 -8.78 -34.93 5.44
C LYS A 342 -7.44 -35.52 4.95
N LYS A 343 -7.47 -36.45 4.01
CA LYS A 343 -6.27 -37.02 3.43
C LYS A 343 -5.55 -36.01 2.54
N VAL A 344 -6.27 -35.34 1.65
CA VAL A 344 -5.73 -34.32 0.72
C VAL A 344 -5.04 -33.20 1.50
N VAL A 345 -5.74 -32.61 2.47
CA VAL A 345 -5.20 -31.52 3.28
C VAL A 345 -3.95 -31.95 4.07
N ARG A 346 -3.95 -33.17 4.61
CA ARG A 346 -2.78 -33.68 5.35
C ARG A 346 -1.55 -33.87 4.46
N VAL A 347 -1.73 -34.31 3.22
CA VAL A 347 -0.65 -34.45 2.23
C VAL A 347 -0.11 -33.08 1.86
N ALA A 348 -0.98 -32.17 1.41
CA ALA A 348 -0.60 -30.82 1.02
C ALA A 348 0.14 -30.07 2.13
N LYS A 349 -0.33 -30.15 3.38
CA LYS A 349 0.36 -29.61 4.55
C LYS A 349 1.75 -30.20 4.73
N GLY A 350 1.88 -31.53 4.55
CA GLY A 350 3.16 -32.24 4.66
C GLY A 350 4.17 -31.79 3.61
N ASP A 351 3.72 -31.58 2.39
CA ASP A 351 4.57 -31.15 1.28
C ASP A 351 4.98 -29.68 1.42
N ALA A 352 4.06 -28.79 1.83
CA ALA A 352 4.39 -27.39 2.19
C ALA A 352 5.46 -27.31 3.30
N TRP A 353 5.33 -28.16 4.34
CA TRP A 353 6.34 -28.19 5.41
C TRP A 353 7.70 -28.67 4.92
N LYS A 354 7.75 -29.70 4.07
CA LYS A 354 9.01 -30.19 3.48
C LYS A 354 9.66 -29.12 2.61
N ALA A 355 8.89 -28.45 1.75
CA ALA A 355 9.37 -27.36 0.91
C ALA A 355 9.98 -26.23 1.75
N PHE A 356 9.35 -25.89 2.88
CA PHE A 356 9.84 -24.87 3.79
C PHE A 356 11.12 -25.27 4.54
N ILE A 357 11.13 -26.48 5.15
CA ILE A 357 12.18 -26.84 6.12
C ILE A 357 13.43 -27.44 5.50
N ASN A 358 13.31 -28.18 4.35
CA ASN A 358 14.45 -28.90 3.79
C ASN A 358 15.59 -27.98 3.35
N PRO A 359 15.38 -26.88 2.62
CA PRO A 359 16.47 -25.96 2.29
C PRO A 359 17.16 -25.38 3.53
N ILE A 360 16.42 -25.13 4.61
CA ILE A 360 17.00 -24.63 5.86
C ILE A 360 17.87 -25.69 6.55
N LYS A 361 17.51 -26.98 6.46
CA LYS A 361 18.33 -28.10 6.96
C LYS A 361 19.59 -28.32 6.14
N GLU A 362 19.54 -28.12 4.83
CA GLU A 362 20.72 -28.16 3.97
C GLU A 362 21.69 -27.03 4.34
N GLU A 363 21.20 -25.81 4.49
CA GLU A 363 21.97 -24.65 4.99
C GLU A 363 22.57 -24.93 6.40
N GLN A 364 21.81 -25.56 7.31
CA GLN A 364 22.28 -25.97 8.63
C GLN A 364 23.46 -26.93 8.54
N THR A 365 23.38 -27.93 7.67
CA THR A 365 24.42 -28.95 7.48
C THR A 365 25.72 -28.30 6.92
N GLU A 366 25.57 -27.43 5.91
CA GLU A 366 26.67 -26.68 5.33
C GLU A 366 27.41 -25.84 6.39
N VAL A 367 26.67 -25.04 7.16
CA VAL A 367 27.23 -24.16 8.18
C VAL A 367 27.90 -24.94 9.31
N ALA A 368 27.30 -26.03 9.75
CA ALA A 368 27.90 -26.90 10.77
C ALA A 368 29.24 -27.46 10.31
N ALA A 369 29.34 -27.93 9.06
CA ALA A 369 30.59 -28.42 8.48
C ALA A 369 31.66 -27.31 8.38
N LEU A 370 31.31 -26.11 7.95
CA LEU A 370 32.23 -24.96 7.91
C LEU A 370 32.73 -24.56 9.30
N LEU A 371 31.86 -24.60 10.31
CA LEU A 371 32.26 -24.35 11.70
C LEU A 371 33.23 -25.42 12.23
N LEU A 372 33.04 -26.68 11.94
CA LEU A 372 33.97 -27.76 12.30
C LEU A 372 35.33 -27.59 11.63
N GLN A 373 35.37 -27.23 10.34
CA GLN A 373 36.63 -26.89 9.64
C GLN A 373 37.34 -25.70 10.27
N LEU A 374 36.61 -24.68 10.74
CA LEU A 374 37.21 -23.54 11.46
C LEU A 374 37.77 -24.00 12.81
N ALA A 375 37.08 -24.88 13.52
CA ALA A 375 37.50 -25.40 14.81
C ALA A 375 38.86 -26.16 14.76
N GLU A 376 39.10 -26.91 13.70
CA GLU A 376 40.32 -27.68 13.53
C GLU A 376 41.62 -26.82 13.55
N ARG A 377 41.49 -25.54 13.15
CA ARG A 377 42.62 -24.60 12.99
C ARG A 377 42.61 -23.45 13.98
N SER A 378 41.69 -23.44 14.92
CA SER A 378 41.50 -22.34 15.88
C SER A 378 41.97 -22.71 17.26
N SER A 379 42.60 -21.76 17.96
CA SER A 379 42.85 -21.86 19.40
C SER A 379 41.59 -21.98 20.25
N ASN A 380 40.44 -21.57 19.69
CA ASN A 380 39.13 -21.62 20.30
C ASN A 380 38.34 -22.89 19.92
N LYS A 381 39.03 -23.97 19.50
CA LYS A 381 38.43 -25.20 18.96
C LYS A 381 37.21 -25.67 19.73
N ALA A 382 37.31 -25.89 21.04
CA ALA A 382 36.24 -26.46 21.87
C ALA A 382 34.94 -25.63 21.87
N PHE A 383 35.05 -24.31 21.80
CA PHE A 383 33.89 -23.41 21.75
C PHE A 383 33.21 -23.45 20.36
N ILE A 384 33.99 -23.50 19.30
CA ILE A 384 33.49 -23.54 17.93
C ILE A 384 32.83 -24.88 17.64
N GLU A 385 33.45 -26.02 18.07
CA GLU A 385 32.85 -27.35 18.00
C GLU A 385 31.50 -27.38 18.73
N LYS A 386 31.42 -26.77 19.92
CA LYS A 386 30.16 -26.65 20.62
C LYS A 386 29.09 -25.92 19.82
N PHE A 387 29.43 -24.79 19.15
CA PHE A 387 28.47 -24.05 18.34
C PHE A 387 28.01 -24.86 17.13
N ALA A 388 28.89 -25.66 16.50
CA ALA A 388 28.55 -26.56 15.42
C ALA A 388 27.61 -27.67 15.87
N ASN A 389 27.92 -28.31 17.02
CA ASN A 389 27.09 -29.39 17.57
C ASN A 389 25.72 -28.88 18.04
N ASP A 390 25.68 -27.77 18.81
CA ASP A 390 24.44 -27.12 19.24
C ASP A 390 23.55 -26.73 18.04
N LEU A 391 24.16 -26.38 16.91
CA LEU A 391 23.44 -26.09 15.67
C LEU A 391 22.89 -27.37 15.03
N SER A 392 23.72 -28.41 14.88
CA SER A 392 23.37 -29.68 14.25
C SER A 392 22.26 -30.43 15.00
N GLU A 393 22.18 -30.30 16.32
CA GLU A 393 21.16 -30.95 17.16
C GLU A 393 19.74 -30.35 17.01
N LYS A 394 19.60 -29.19 16.34
CA LYS A 394 18.29 -28.57 16.13
C LYS A 394 17.48 -29.31 15.09
N VAL A 395 16.39 -29.94 15.52
CA VAL A 395 15.48 -30.72 14.66
C VAL A 395 14.72 -29.81 13.68
N GLU A 396 14.30 -28.65 14.13
CA GLU A 396 13.59 -27.63 13.34
C GLU A 396 14.40 -26.33 13.36
N PRO A 397 15.48 -26.23 12.54
CA PRO A 397 16.32 -25.03 12.51
C PRO A 397 15.60 -23.86 11.84
N ILE A 398 16.01 -22.66 12.19
CA ILE A 398 15.67 -21.41 11.48
C ILE A 398 16.96 -20.70 11.09
N ARG A 399 16.97 -19.91 10.02
CA ARG A 399 18.18 -19.22 9.51
C ARG A 399 18.91 -18.38 10.57
N LYS A 400 18.15 -17.79 11.51
CA LYS A 400 18.73 -17.11 12.69
C LYS A 400 19.72 -17.99 13.48
N ASN A 401 19.51 -19.31 13.53
CA ASN A 401 20.41 -20.20 14.27
C ASN A 401 21.79 -20.26 13.60
N MET A 402 21.85 -20.37 12.27
CA MET A 402 23.08 -20.33 11.51
C MET A 402 23.82 -19.01 11.69
N PHE A 403 23.13 -17.87 11.47
CA PHE A 403 23.72 -16.55 11.68
C PHE A 403 24.29 -16.38 13.09
N ASN A 404 23.59 -16.84 14.11
CA ASN A 404 24.06 -16.74 15.50
C ASN A 404 25.33 -17.58 15.74
N ALA A 405 25.37 -18.81 15.25
CA ALA A 405 26.52 -19.68 15.40
C ALA A 405 27.76 -19.11 14.68
N VAL A 406 27.60 -18.72 13.42
CA VAL A 406 28.66 -18.08 12.62
C VAL A 406 29.18 -16.82 13.27
N ARG A 407 28.31 -15.88 13.64
CA ARG A 407 28.73 -14.61 14.27
C ARG A 407 29.42 -14.80 15.62
N LYS A 408 29.05 -15.81 16.41
CA LYS A 408 29.74 -16.16 17.64
C LYS A 408 31.13 -16.69 17.37
N ALA A 409 31.26 -17.63 16.42
CA ALA A 409 32.54 -18.18 16.01
C ALA A 409 33.48 -17.10 15.45
N MET A 410 33.00 -16.26 14.53
CA MET A 410 33.78 -15.17 13.93
C MET A 410 34.33 -14.18 14.95
N ARG A 411 33.60 -13.91 16.04
CA ARG A 411 34.12 -13.06 17.15
C ARG A 411 35.27 -13.70 17.91
N LEU A 412 35.27 -15.03 18.07
CA LEU A 412 36.35 -15.76 18.73
C LEU A 412 37.63 -15.79 17.88
N VAL A 413 37.48 -15.87 16.55
CA VAL A 413 38.62 -15.95 15.62
C VAL A 413 38.97 -14.61 14.96
N ARG A 414 38.58 -13.48 15.58
CA ARG A 414 38.82 -12.15 14.99
C ARG A 414 40.27 -11.89 14.63
N ASP A 415 41.21 -12.39 15.47
CA ASP A 415 42.64 -12.22 15.36
C ASP A 415 43.34 -13.42 14.67
N GLU A 416 42.57 -14.41 14.18
CA GLU A 416 43.04 -15.60 13.48
C GLU A 416 42.77 -15.50 11.97
N ASP A 417 43.72 -15.96 11.14
CA ASP A 417 43.49 -16.06 9.69
C ASP A 417 43.53 -17.52 9.25
N SER A 418 42.47 -17.93 8.48
CA SER A 418 42.39 -19.27 7.91
C SER A 418 41.45 -19.30 6.70
N SER A 419 41.64 -20.28 5.82
CA SER A 419 40.72 -20.50 4.69
C SER A 419 39.28 -20.79 5.15
N ALA A 420 39.10 -21.44 6.30
CA ALA A 420 37.81 -21.70 6.89
C ALA A 420 37.11 -20.40 7.34
N LYS A 421 37.86 -19.45 7.93
CA LYS A 421 37.33 -18.11 8.25
C LYS A 421 36.88 -17.37 6.99
N THR A 422 37.69 -17.45 5.91
CA THR A 422 37.33 -16.87 4.61
C THR A 422 36.04 -17.48 4.05
N SER A 423 35.88 -18.80 4.10
CA SER A 423 34.66 -19.49 3.64
C SER A 423 33.42 -19.09 4.44
N LEU A 424 33.52 -19.00 5.76
CA LEU A 424 32.40 -18.54 6.60
C LEU A 424 32.06 -17.07 6.36
N THR A 425 33.06 -16.22 6.06
CA THR A 425 32.83 -14.81 5.68
C THR A 425 32.07 -14.74 4.35
N ALA A 426 32.48 -15.55 3.38
CA ALA A 426 31.79 -15.63 2.08
C ALA A 426 30.34 -16.11 2.22
N TRP A 427 30.12 -17.17 3.02
CA TRP A 427 28.76 -17.64 3.34
C TRP A 427 27.92 -16.52 3.99
N LEU A 428 28.46 -15.82 5.00
CA LEU A 428 27.76 -14.75 5.69
C LEU A 428 27.38 -13.60 4.75
N ASN A 429 28.24 -13.23 3.82
CA ASN A 429 27.97 -12.17 2.86
C ASN A 429 26.92 -12.58 1.83
N LYS A 430 27.04 -13.80 1.28
CA LYS A 430 26.02 -14.40 0.40
C LYS A 430 24.63 -14.42 1.07
N GLU A 431 24.55 -14.89 2.31
CA GLU A 431 23.27 -14.97 3.02
C GLU A 431 22.70 -13.60 3.39
N LYS A 432 23.53 -12.58 3.62
CA LYS A 432 23.04 -11.19 3.78
C LYS A 432 22.41 -10.69 2.49
N GLU A 433 23.01 -10.93 1.34
CA GLU A 433 22.46 -10.56 0.03
C GLU A 433 21.15 -11.30 -0.26
N LEU A 434 21.11 -12.62 -0.03
CA LEU A 434 19.87 -13.39 -0.15
C LEU A 434 18.77 -12.88 0.77
N ASN A 435 19.10 -12.45 2.00
CA ASN A 435 18.13 -11.88 2.93
C ASN A 435 17.65 -10.50 2.50
N THR A 436 18.47 -9.71 1.81
CA THR A 436 18.03 -8.47 1.19
C THR A 436 16.94 -8.76 0.15
N ASN A 437 17.13 -9.74 -0.71
CA ASN A 437 16.09 -10.17 -1.65
C ASN A 437 14.85 -10.73 -0.94
N ARG A 438 15.04 -11.61 0.06
CA ARG A 438 13.93 -12.23 0.81
C ARG A 438 13.06 -11.21 1.54
N PHE A 439 13.66 -10.18 2.15
CA PHE A 439 13.00 -9.37 3.18
C PHE A 439 13.04 -7.85 2.96
N SER A 440 13.83 -7.32 2.02
CA SER A 440 14.00 -5.86 1.81
C SER A 440 13.78 -5.38 0.37
N SER A 441 13.73 -6.27 -0.63
CA SER A 441 13.52 -5.91 -2.03
C SER A 441 12.11 -5.39 -2.29
N HIS A 442 11.92 -4.72 -3.41
CA HIS A 442 10.61 -4.27 -3.90
C HIS A 442 9.87 -3.29 -2.97
N LEU A 443 10.58 -2.47 -2.23
CA LEU A 443 9.95 -1.35 -1.53
C LEU A 443 9.48 -0.29 -2.54
N TYR A 444 10.31 -0.05 -3.56
CA TYR A 444 10.01 0.74 -4.76
C TYR A 444 10.14 -0.15 -5.99
N SER A 445 9.72 0.36 -7.15
CA SER A 445 9.89 -0.35 -8.42
C SER A 445 11.37 -0.63 -8.71
N GLU A 446 11.67 -1.85 -9.10
CA GLU A 446 13.00 -2.28 -9.57
C GLU A 446 13.02 -2.42 -11.12
N SER A 447 11.89 -2.14 -11.79
CA SER A 447 11.72 -2.20 -13.24
C SER A 447 12.43 -1.06 -13.98
N GLU A 448 12.38 -1.09 -15.30
CA GLU A 448 12.85 0.05 -16.14
C GLU A 448 12.00 1.32 -15.95
N PHE A 449 10.79 1.19 -15.40
CA PHE A 449 9.87 2.30 -15.11
C PHE A 449 9.98 2.79 -13.66
N ALA A 450 11.05 2.46 -12.93
CA ALA A 450 11.29 3.01 -11.60
C ALA A 450 11.45 4.54 -11.67
N SER A 451 10.91 5.27 -10.70
CA SER A 451 10.95 6.74 -10.67
C SER A 451 12.36 7.32 -10.77
N LEU A 452 13.36 6.62 -10.22
CA LEU A 452 14.77 6.99 -10.28
C LEU A 452 15.42 6.82 -11.67
N LYS A 453 14.76 6.10 -12.58
CA LYS A 453 15.27 5.85 -13.94
C LYS A 453 14.66 6.78 -15.00
N VAL A 454 13.67 7.59 -14.61
CA VAL A 454 13.06 8.53 -15.53
C VAL A 454 14.04 9.67 -15.82
N GLU A 455 14.44 9.80 -17.08
CA GLU A 455 15.40 10.81 -17.50
C GLU A 455 14.86 12.23 -17.38
N GLU A 456 15.72 13.17 -16.96
CA GLU A 456 15.41 14.59 -16.90
C GLU A 456 15.20 15.15 -18.30
N VAL A 457 14.18 16.00 -18.44
CA VAL A 457 13.96 16.84 -19.62
C VAL A 457 13.78 18.27 -19.16
N LEU A 458 14.68 19.14 -19.58
CA LEU A 458 14.63 20.54 -19.14
C LEU A 458 13.43 21.29 -19.71
N PRO A 459 12.85 22.25 -18.97
CA PRO A 459 11.86 23.16 -19.51
C PRO A 459 12.49 24.12 -20.54
N GLU A 460 11.79 24.34 -21.65
CA GLU A 460 12.19 25.25 -22.71
C GLU A 460 11.43 26.59 -22.60
N TYR A 461 12.08 27.70 -22.94
CA TYR A 461 11.54 29.04 -22.68
C TYR A 461 11.66 29.99 -23.88
N GLU A 462 11.82 29.50 -25.10
CA GLU A 462 11.95 30.37 -26.28
C GLU A 462 10.68 31.20 -26.51
N GLY A 463 10.79 32.51 -26.40
CA GLY A 463 9.65 33.43 -26.51
C GLY A 463 8.67 33.39 -25.33
N ALA A 464 9.06 32.80 -24.21
CA ALA A 464 8.20 32.60 -23.05
C ALA A 464 7.82 33.93 -22.36
N GLU A 465 6.56 34.04 -21.94
CA GLU A 465 6.03 35.15 -21.15
C GLU A 465 6.00 34.79 -19.65
N ASP A 466 6.07 35.81 -18.80
CA ASP A 466 5.85 35.66 -17.35
C ASP A 466 4.35 35.58 -17.06
N VAL A 467 3.91 34.51 -16.45
CA VAL A 467 2.52 34.21 -16.12
C VAL A 467 2.31 34.02 -14.63
N ASP A 468 1.07 34.02 -14.16
CA ASP A 468 0.74 33.46 -12.84
C ASP A 468 1.06 31.98 -12.87
N ALA A 469 1.84 31.49 -11.90
CA ALA A 469 2.37 30.13 -11.90
C ALA A 469 1.28 29.03 -11.92
N ARG A 470 0.06 29.35 -11.44
CA ARG A 470 -1.11 28.46 -11.58
C ARG A 470 -1.41 28.08 -13.03
N LEU A 471 -1.11 28.94 -13.99
CA LEU A 471 -1.35 28.69 -15.41
C LEU A 471 -0.40 27.61 -15.95
N ILE A 472 0.81 27.52 -15.40
CA ILE A 472 1.75 26.44 -15.76
C ILE A 472 1.17 25.09 -15.35
N ILE A 473 0.62 24.97 -14.16
CA ILE A 473 -0.04 23.75 -13.69
C ILE A 473 -1.25 23.41 -14.57
N ARG A 474 -2.12 24.41 -14.83
CA ARG A 474 -3.32 24.22 -15.66
C ARG A 474 -2.99 23.74 -17.06
N ASP A 475 -2.07 24.42 -17.71
CA ASP A 475 -1.76 24.14 -19.12
C ASP A 475 -0.91 22.87 -19.26
N ASN A 476 -0.12 22.52 -18.22
CA ASN A 476 0.55 21.21 -18.17
C ASN A 476 -0.45 20.06 -18.02
N PHE A 477 -1.48 20.21 -17.16
CA PHE A 477 -2.55 19.22 -17.06
C PHE A 477 -3.37 19.13 -18.36
N ASP A 478 -3.60 20.24 -19.04
CA ASP A 478 -4.24 20.24 -20.36
C ASP A 478 -3.45 19.38 -21.38
N ALA A 479 -2.14 19.57 -21.42
CA ALA A 479 -1.26 18.76 -22.26
C ALA A 479 -1.27 17.26 -21.86
N ILE A 480 -1.24 16.97 -20.56
CA ILE A 480 -1.32 15.60 -20.04
C ILE A 480 -2.65 14.94 -20.45
N PHE A 481 -3.79 15.58 -20.18
CA PHE A 481 -5.10 14.99 -20.52
C PHE A 481 -5.31 14.83 -22.02
N THR A 482 -4.69 15.69 -22.83
CA THR A 482 -4.74 15.57 -24.29
C THR A 482 -3.96 14.35 -24.78
N ASN A 483 -2.81 14.06 -24.18
CA ASN A 483 -1.88 13.04 -24.69
C ASN A 483 -2.01 11.68 -23.97
N LYS A 484 -2.57 11.63 -22.77
CA LYS A 484 -2.67 10.43 -21.92
C LYS A 484 -4.14 10.17 -21.52
N PRO A 485 -4.89 9.41 -22.34
CA PRO A 485 -6.31 9.15 -22.10
C PRO A 485 -6.59 8.35 -20.82
N GLU A 486 -5.61 7.63 -20.30
CA GLU A 486 -5.65 6.87 -19.05
C GLU A 486 -5.52 7.73 -17.80
N THR A 487 -5.11 9.00 -17.95
CA THR A 487 -4.92 9.92 -16.82
C THR A 487 -6.23 10.61 -16.47
N LEU A 488 -6.53 10.65 -15.18
CA LEU A 488 -7.69 11.34 -14.62
C LEU A 488 -7.35 11.98 -13.27
N ILE A 489 -8.04 13.06 -12.93
CA ILE A 489 -7.90 13.75 -11.65
C ILE A 489 -9.26 13.88 -10.98
N PHE A 490 -9.28 13.71 -9.67
CA PHE A 490 -10.49 13.86 -8.86
C PHE A 490 -10.13 14.26 -7.43
N GLY A 491 -10.96 15.09 -6.86
CA GLY A 491 -10.82 15.61 -5.51
C GLY A 491 -11.95 16.59 -5.19
N GLU A 492 -11.93 17.19 -4.01
CA GLU A 492 -12.85 18.26 -3.66
C GLU A 492 -12.53 19.49 -4.51
N ASP A 493 -13.55 20.07 -5.14
CA ASP A 493 -13.42 21.27 -5.98
C ASP A 493 -12.47 21.13 -7.19
N SER A 494 -11.99 19.92 -7.51
CA SER A 494 -11.07 19.69 -8.64
C SER A 494 -11.74 19.86 -10.00
N GLY A 495 -13.05 19.67 -10.06
CA GLY A 495 -13.84 19.66 -11.30
C GLY A 495 -14.32 21.04 -11.73
N ASN A 496 -15.54 21.40 -11.34
CA ASN A 496 -16.27 22.56 -11.88
C ASN A 496 -15.55 23.89 -11.70
N ILE A 497 -15.01 24.18 -10.52
CA ILE A 497 -14.28 25.44 -10.27
C ILE A 497 -12.79 25.36 -10.62
N GLY A 498 -12.27 24.16 -10.92
CA GLY A 498 -10.88 23.96 -11.30
C GLY A 498 -9.86 24.11 -10.17
N ASP A 499 -10.18 23.56 -9.01
CA ASP A 499 -9.55 23.65 -7.69
C ASP A 499 -9.58 25.05 -7.04
N VAL A 500 -9.35 25.09 -5.72
CA VAL A 500 -9.40 26.35 -4.92
C VAL A 500 -8.36 27.39 -5.35
N ASN A 501 -7.29 26.98 -6.04
CA ASN A 501 -6.25 27.87 -6.57
C ASN A 501 -6.32 28.03 -8.09
N GLN A 502 -7.33 27.44 -8.74
CA GLN A 502 -7.57 27.50 -10.18
C GLN A 502 -6.45 26.88 -11.04
N GLY A 503 -5.76 25.89 -10.52
CA GLY A 503 -4.76 25.10 -11.27
C GLY A 503 -5.38 24.09 -12.24
N LEU A 504 -6.72 23.93 -12.22
CA LEU A 504 -7.49 23.07 -13.13
C LEU A 504 -8.64 23.83 -13.80
N GLU A 505 -8.63 25.19 -13.76
CA GLU A 505 -9.67 26.04 -14.34
C GLU A 505 -9.99 25.67 -15.79
N GLY A 506 -11.27 25.36 -16.08
CA GLY A 506 -11.74 24.98 -17.42
C GLY A 506 -11.43 23.54 -17.86
N MET A 507 -10.69 22.75 -17.05
CA MET A 507 -10.28 21.40 -17.47
C MET A 507 -11.45 20.41 -17.50
N GLN A 508 -12.41 20.53 -16.58
CA GLN A 508 -13.60 19.69 -16.61
C GLN A 508 -14.46 19.97 -17.87
N GLU A 509 -14.64 21.22 -18.25
CA GLU A 509 -15.38 21.60 -19.47
C GLU A 509 -14.70 21.01 -20.71
N LYS A 510 -13.36 21.05 -20.78
CA LYS A 510 -12.58 20.62 -21.95
C LYS A 510 -12.46 19.10 -22.04
N HIS A 511 -12.16 18.41 -20.94
CA HIS A 511 -11.83 16.98 -20.92
C HIS A 511 -12.94 16.07 -20.36
N GLY A 512 -14.01 16.67 -19.87
CA GLY A 512 -15.20 15.97 -19.36
C GLY A 512 -15.12 15.58 -17.88
N GLU A 513 -16.29 15.49 -17.26
CA GLU A 513 -16.47 15.14 -15.84
C GLU A 513 -15.91 13.75 -15.47
N LEU A 514 -15.82 12.83 -16.42
CA LEU A 514 -15.26 11.50 -16.18
C LEU A 514 -13.75 11.55 -15.89
N ARG A 515 -13.05 12.53 -16.44
CA ARG A 515 -11.59 12.66 -16.34
C ARG A 515 -11.15 13.71 -15.33
N VAL A 516 -11.95 14.76 -15.13
CA VAL A 516 -11.71 15.84 -14.18
C VAL A 516 -12.97 15.99 -13.33
N SER A 517 -12.97 15.42 -12.12
CA SER A 517 -14.21 15.26 -11.35
C SER A 517 -14.13 15.82 -9.95
N ASP A 518 -15.27 16.37 -9.54
CA ASP A 518 -15.54 16.68 -8.15
C ASP A 518 -15.95 15.41 -7.38
N VAL A 519 -15.55 15.33 -6.13
CA VAL A 519 -15.97 14.28 -5.20
C VAL A 519 -16.34 14.88 -3.85
N GLY A 520 -17.07 14.12 -3.04
CA GLY A 520 -17.40 14.55 -1.68
C GLY A 520 -16.19 14.50 -0.75
N ILE A 521 -16.29 15.18 0.39
CA ILE A 521 -15.28 15.21 1.46
C ILE A 521 -15.14 13.81 2.06
N ARG A 522 -14.05 13.13 1.76
CA ARG A 522 -13.77 11.75 2.18
C ARG A 522 -12.33 11.35 1.84
N GLU A 523 -11.35 11.95 2.44
CA GLU A 523 -9.92 11.87 2.06
C GLU A 523 -9.40 10.45 2.03
N ALA A 524 -9.76 9.62 3.02
CA ALA A 524 -9.37 8.21 3.06
C ALA A 524 -9.89 7.45 1.82
N THR A 525 -11.14 7.71 1.42
CA THR A 525 -11.76 7.07 0.26
C THR A 525 -11.23 7.62 -1.06
N ILE A 526 -10.93 8.93 -1.15
CA ILE A 526 -10.26 9.53 -2.33
C ILE A 526 -8.96 8.79 -2.60
N LEU A 527 -8.13 8.58 -1.59
CA LEU A 527 -6.86 7.86 -1.73
C LEU A 527 -7.06 6.40 -2.18
N GLY A 528 -7.89 5.66 -1.49
CA GLY A 528 -8.14 4.26 -1.84
C GLY A 528 -8.79 4.11 -3.21
N GLN A 529 -9.66 5.03 -3.60
CA GLN A 529 -10.25 5.13 -4.94
C GLN A 529 -9.15 5.24 -6.00
N GLY A 530 -8.15 6.10 -5.77
CA GLY A 530 -6.96 6.21 -6.62
C GLY A 530 -6.17 4.90 -6.69
N ILE A 531 -5.92 4.24 -5.53
CA ILE A 531 -5.21 2.96 -5.48
C ILE A 531 -5.92 1.92 -6.37
N GLY A 532 -7.23 1.75 -6.22
CA GLY A 532 -7.99 0.76 -6.97
C GLY A 532 -7.97 1.02 -8.49
N MET A 533 -8.10 2.28 -8.92
CA MET A 533 -8.02 2.64 -10.33
C MET A 533 -6.61 2.41 -10.90
N ALA A 534 -5.57 2.76 -10.14
CA ALA A 534 -4.18 2.53 -10.55
C ALA A 534 -3.84 1.05 -10.70
N MET A 535 -4.36 0.18 -9.83
CA MET A 535 -4.21 -1.27 -9.93
C MET A 535 -4.88 -1.87 -11.17
N ARG A 536 -5.72 -1.12 -11.85
CA ARG A 536 -6.40 -1.47 -13.11
C ARG A 536 -5.77 -0.82 -14.35
N GLY A 537 -4.54 -0.30 -14.22
CA GLY A 537 -3.77 0.28 -15.35
C GLY A 537 -4.09 1.74 -15.66
N LEU A 538 -5.03 2.38 -14.97
CA LEU A 538 -5.27 3.82 -15.09
C LEU A 538 -4.17 4.63 -14.38
N ARG A 539 -4.05 5.91 -14.71
CA ARG A 539 -3.08 6.84 -14.10
C ARG A 539 -3.83 7.93 -13.30
N PRO A 540 -4.39 7.57 -12.15
CA PRO A 540 -5.16 8.52 -11.36
C PRO A 540 -4.27 9.53 -10.62
N ILE A 541 -4.78 10.76 -10.51
CA ILE A 541 -4.29 11.80 -9.63
C ILE A 541 -5.38 12.05 -8.60
N ALA A 542 -5.13 11.64 -7.36
CA ALA A 542 -6.06 11.83 -6.25
C ALA A 542 -5.70 13.13 -5.52
N GLU A 543 -6.60 14.09 -5.50
CA GLU A 543 -6.37 15.39 -4.87
C GLU A 543 -6.95 15.44 -3.47
N ILE A 544 -6.10 15.78 -2.50
CA ILE A 544 -6.48 16.20 -1.15
C ILE A 544 -6.26 17.70 -1.06
N GLN A 545 -7.29 18.43 -0.70
CA GLN A 545 -7.35 19.88 -0.86
C GLN A 545 -6.22 20.64 -0.14
N TYR A 546 -5.87 20.23 1.08
CA TYR A 546 -4.75 20.78 1.86
C TYR A 546 -3.95 19.69 2.57
N LEU A 547 -2.66 19.94 2.77
CA LEU A 547 -1.74 18.98 3.38
C LEU A 547 -2.15 18.56 4.81
N ASP A 548 -2.73 19.46 5.59
CA ASP A 548 -3.24 19.13 6.93
C ASP A 548 -4.39 18.10 6.89
N TYR A 549 -5.19 18.08 5.84
CA TYR A 549 -6.31 17.14 5.69
C TYR A 549 -5.84 15.75 5.26
N LEU A 550 -4.62 15.64 4.73
CA LEU A 550 -3.99 14.35 4.41
C LEU A 550 -3.93 13.40 5.61
N LEU A 551 -3.98 13.93 6.84
CA LEU A 551 -3.97 13.14 8.08
C LEU A 551 -5.15 12.16 8.16
N TYR A 552 -6.32 12.50 7.60
CA TYR A 552 -7.45 11.57 7.51
C TYR A 552 -7.18 10.36 6.59
N ALA A 553 -6.28 10.52 5.62
CA ALA A 553 -5.92 9.49 4.67
C ALA A 553 -4.60 8.78 4.98
N ILE A 554 -3.86 9.22 6.00
CA ILE A 554 -2.50 8.73 6.29
C ILE A 554 -2.44 7.22 6.49
N GLN A 555 -3.46 6.62 7.10
CA GLN A 555 -3.51 5.17 7.29
C GLN A 555 -3.62 4.43 5.96
N ILE A 556 -4.46 4.88 5.04
CA ILE A 556 -4.61 4.26 3.70
C ILE A 556 -3.33 4.44 2.89
N MET A 557 -2.69 5.62 2.99
CA MET A 557 -1.40 5.85 2.35
C MET A 557 -0.30 4.93 2.90
N SER A 558 -0.20 4.81 4.21
CA SER A 558 0.83 4.02 4.91
C SER A 558 0.61 2.52 4.74
N ASP A 559 -0.61 2.05 5.07
CA ASP A 559 -0.86 0.61 5.21
C ASP A 559 -1.19 -0.06 3.88
N ASP A 560 -1.86 0.64 2.97
CA ASP A 560 -2.22 0.08 1.66
C ASP A 560 -1.23 0.49 0.56
N LEU A 561 -1.13 1.79 0.25
CA LEU A 561 -0.34 2.28 -0.89
C LEU A 561 1.16 2.00 -0.71
N ALA A 562 1.74 2.49 0.38
CA ALA A 562 3.18 2.43 0.62
C ALA A 562 3.72 1.00 0.74
N THR A 563 2.91 0.06 1.21
CA THR A 563 3.35 -1.33 1.38
C THR A 563 2.99 -2.24 0.21
N LEU A 564 2.16 -1.82 -0.74
CA LEU A 564 1.60 -2.71 -1.78
C LEU A 564 2.68 -3.48 -2.55
N HIS A 565 3.65 -2.77 -3.10
CA HIS A 565 4.72 -3.37 -3.89
C HIS A 565 5.62 -4.25 -3.03
N TYR A 566 5.97 -3.79 -1.82
CA TYR A 566 6.75 -4.53 -0.85
C TYR A 566 6.05 -5.80 -0.37
N ARG A 567 4.78 -5.69 0.12
CA ARG A 567 4.07 -6.83 0.71
C ARG A 567 3.71 -7.93 -0.29
N THR A 568 3.67 -7.60 -1.59
CA THR A 568 3.47 -8.56 -2.67
C THR A 568 4.78 -9.04 -3.31
N LYS A 569 5.92 -8.62 -2.77
CA LYS A 569 7.24 -8.90 -3.34
C LYS A 569 7.27 -8.65 -4.86
N GLY A 570 6.91 -7.43 -5.27
CA GLY A 570 6.86 -7.00 -6.67
C GLY A 570 5.70 -7.58 -7.49
N GLY A 571 4.69 -8.19 -6.85
CA GLY A 571 3.57 -8.82 -7.57
C GLY A 571 2.48 -7.86 -8.03
N GLN A 572 2.37 -6.69 -7.38
CA GLN A 572 1.36 -5.67 -7.70
C GLN A 572 1.95 -4.27 -7.59
N LYS A 573 1.39 -3.33 -8.35
CA LYS A 573 1.72 -1.91 -8.29
C LYS A 573 0.46 -1.04 -8.37
N ALA A 574 0.56 0.17 -7.83
CA ALA A 574 -0.47 1.19 -7.94
C ALA A 574 0.21 2.56 -8.17
N PRO A 575 0.51 2.92 -9.42
CA PRO A 575 1.18 4.18 -9.77
C PRO A 575 0.20 5.36 -9.64
N LEU A 576 -0.13 5.68 -8.40
CA LEU A 576 -1.01 6.77 -7.99
C LEU A 576 -0.20 8.03 -7.71
N ILE A 577 -0.62 9.16 -8.23
CA ILE A 577 -0.14 10.47 -7.82
C ILE A 577 -1.14 11.07 -6.84
N ILE A 578 -0.65 11.46 -5.66
CA ILE A 578 -1.42 12.20 -4.67
C ILE A 578 -1.01 13.66 -4.79
N ARG A 579 -1.97 14.50 -5.13
CA ARG A 579 -1.79 15.95 -5.25
C ARG A 579 -2.30 16.61 -3.99
N THR A 580 -1.51 17.50 -3.39
CA THR A 580 -1.97 18.35 -2.29
C THR A 580 -1.23 19.68 -2.29
N ARG A 581 -1.69 20.61 -1.49
CA ARG A 581 -1.10 21.95 -1.29
C ARG A 581 -0.73 22.11 0.15
N GLY A 582 0.40 22.69 0.39
CA GLY A 582 0.87 22.96 1.74
C GLY A 582 2.23 23.61 1.71
N HIS A 583 2.97 23.40 2.76
CA HIS A 583 4.29 23.94 2.94
C HIS A 583 4.27 25.46 2.77
N ARG A 584 4.02 26.11 3.88
CA ARG A 584 3.82 27.52 4.16
C ARG A 584 2.45 28.08 3.82
N LEU A 585 1.58 28.01 4.82
CA LEU A 585 0.33 28.74 4.94
C LEU A 585 0.16 29.19 6.40
N GLU A 586 -0.73 30.14 6.65
CA GLU A 586 -0.96 30.69 7.97
C GLU A 586 -2.01 29.91 8.79
N GLY A 587 -1.84 29.91 10.11
CA GLY A 587 -2.82 29.43 11.08
C GLY A 587 -2.78 27.93 11.38
N ILE A 588 -3.55 27.52 12.40
CA ILE A 588 -3.47 26.18 13.02
C ILE A 588 -3.91 25.05 12.07
N TRP A 589 -4.95 25.29 11.27
CA TRP A 589 -5.61 24.26 10.47
C TRP A 589 -5.09 24.15 9.04
N HIS A 590 -4.31 25.13 8.59
CA HIS A 590 -3.76 25.23 7.24
C HIS A 590 -2.26 25.53 7.25
N SER A 591 -1.61 25.30 8.35
CA SER A 591 -0.17 25.59 8.51
C SER A 591 0.74 24.56 7.86
N GLY A 592 0.18 23.47 7.44
CA GLY A 592 0.59 22.46 6.49
C GLY A 592 2.04 22.07 6.36
N SER A 593 2.70 21.65 7.46
CA SER A 593 4.05 21.06 7.35
C SER A 593 4.25 19.86 8.29
N PRO A 594 3.35 18.84 8.30
CA PRO A 594 3.54 17.64 9.11
C PRO A 594 4.53 16.66 8.46
N MET A 595 5.66 17.17 7.95
CA MET A 595 6.57 16.41 7.09
C MET A 595 7.26 15.27 7.81
N GLY A 596 7.62 15.45 9.08
CA GLY A 596 8.23 14.38 9.89
C GLY A 596 7.31 13.16 10.03
N MET A 597 6.01 13.36 10.19
CA MET A 597 5.03 12.27 10.21
C MET A 597 4.92 11.61 8.83
N ILE A 598 4.83 12.39 7.76
CA ILE A 598 4.72 11.90 6.38
C ILE A 598 5.94 11.06 6.02
N ILE A 599 7.16 11.58 6.21
CA ILE A 599 8.42 10.89 5.91
C ILE A 599 8.51 9.56 6.65
N ASN A 600 8.12 9.51 7.92
CA ASN A 600 8.23 8.29 8.71
C ASN A 600 7.14 7.26 8.39
N SER A 601 5.98 7.68 7.90
CA SER A 601 4.84 6.80 7.60
C SER A 601 4.85 6.25 6.15
N LEU A 602 5.42 6.99 5.19
CA LEU A 602 5.25 6.71 3.76
C LEU A 602 6.50 6.08 3.11
N ARG A 603 7.06 5.02 3.71
CA ARG A 603 8.13 4.25 3.06
C ARG A 603 7.53 3.36 1.96
N GLY A 604 7.89 3.64 0.70
CA GLY A 604 7.31 3.03 -0.51
C GLY A 604 6.50 4.02 -1.36
N VAL A 605 6.45 5.30 -0.96
CA VAL A 605 5.87 6.40 -1.75
C VAL A 605 6.92 7.49 -1.91
N ASN A 606 7.08 8.03 -3.11
CA ASN A 606 7.93 9.21 -3.32
C ASN A 606 7.28 10.44 -2.66
N VAL A 607 8.07 11.27 -1.98
CA VAL A 607 7.59 12.51 -1.35
C VAL A 607 8.32 13.69 -1.98
N LEU A 608 7.61 14.44 -2.80
CA LEU A 608 8.13 15.48 -3.68
C LEU A 608 7.57 16.84 -3.27
N VAL A 609 8.44 17.79 -2.96
CA VAL A 609 8.07 19.13 -2.47
C VAL A 609 8.74 20.19 -3.35
N PRO A 610 8.19 20.45 -4.53
CA PRO A 610 8.74 21.44 -5.48
C PRO A 610 8.71 22.85 -4.90
N ARG A 611 9.75 23.65 -5.18
CA ARG A 611 9.83 25.06 -4.75
C ARG A 611 8.91 26.02 -5.53
N ASN A 612 8.46 25.61 -6.73
CA ASN A 612 7.62 26.41 -7.60
C ASN A 612 6.75 25.52 -8.52
N MET A 613 5.88 26.13 -9.31
CA MET A 613 4.91 25.39 -10.14
C MET A 613 5.54 24.77 -11.39
N THR A 614 6.61 25.33 -11.92
CA THR A 614 7.37 24.68 -12.99
C THR A 614 7.96 23.34 -12.53
N LYS A 615 8.59 23.29 -11.36
CA LYS A 615 9.11 22.04 -10.79
C LYS A 615 7.98 21.06 -10.46
N ALA A 616 6.84 21.54 -9.97
CA ALA A 616 5.67 20.71 -9.72
C ALA A 616 5.15 20.05 -11.02
N ALA A 617 4.98 20.84 -12.07
CA ALA A 617 4.57 20.33 -13.39
C ALA A 617 5.56 19.28 -13.93
N GLY A 618 6.86 19.51 -13.79
CA GLY A 618 7.89 18.53 -14.12
C GLY A 618 7.78 17.23 -13.34
N PHE A 619 7.45 17.28 -12.04
CA PHE A 619 7.23 16.08 -11.24
C PHE A 619 5.97 15.30 -11.66
N TYR A 620 4.87 15.97 -12.03
CA TYR A 620 3.71 15.26 -12.60
C TYR A 620 4.09 14.50 -13.85
N ASN A 621 4.83 15.14 -14.76
CA ASN A 621 5.28 14.50 -15.99
C ASN A 621 6.22 13.32 -15.71
N THR A 622 7.16 13.46 -14.77
CA THR A 622 8.06 12.36 -14.36
C THR A 622 7.28 11.18 -13.78
N MET A 623 6.38 11.45 -12.85
CA MET A 623 5.64 10.39 -12.17
C MET A 623 4.61 9.71 -13.06
N LEU A 624 4.14 10.34 -14.14
CA LEU A 624 3.29 9.70 -15.13
C LEU A 624 4.05 8.74 -16.06
N GLU A 625 5.37 8.79 -16.10
CA GLU A 625 6.21 7.79 -16.77
C GLU A 625 6.66 6.67 -15.80
N ALA A 626 6.54 6.88 -14.49
CA ALA A 626 7.03 5.97 -13.47
C ALA A 626 5.96 4.99 -12.96
N ASP A 627 6.39 3.86 -12.43
CA ASP A 627 5.55 2.84 -11.78
C ASP A 627 5.32 3.07 -10.29
N ASP A 628 6.13 3.93 -9.67
CA ASP A 628 6.07 4.22 -8.25
C ASP A 628 4.93 5.21 -7.92
N PRO A 629 4.28 5.10 -6.77
CA PRO A 629 3.37 6.13 -6.30
C PRO A 629 4.13 7.36 -5.78
N ALA A 630 3.48 8.53 -5.83
CA ALA A 630 4.05 9.77 -5.31
C ALA A 630 3.02 10.64 -4.58
N LEU A 631 3.52 11.35 -3.58
CA LEU A 631 2.88 12.52 -2.97
C LEU A 631 3.60 13.78 -3.47
N ILE A 632 2.88 14.63 -4.19
CA ILE A 632 3.39 15.92 -4.67
C ILE A 632 2.71 17.03 -3.86
N ILE A 633 3.53 17.82 -3.15
CA ILE A 633 3.09 18.90 -2.28
C ILE A 633 3.41 20.24 -2.94
N GLU A 634 2.43 20.82 -3.59
CA GLU A 634 2.56 22.13 -4.25
C GLU A 634 2.68 23.26 -3.21
N CYS A 635 3.56 24.23 -3.46
CA CYS A 635 3.70 25.42 -2.62
C CYS A 635 2.43 26.27 -2.64
N LEU A 636 1.68 26.30 -1.56
CA LEU A 636 0.37 26.94 -1.51
C LEU A 636 0.41 28.43 -1.86
N ASN A 637 1.40 29.16 -1.38
CA ASN A 637 1.58 30.59 -1.72
C ASN A 637 2.40 30.84 -2.99
N GLY A 638 2.58 29.80 -3.83
CA GLY A 638 3.29 29.87 -5.12
C GLY A 638 2.41 30.24 -6.32
N TYR A 639 1.12 29.91 -6.28
CA TYR A 639 0.22 29.95 -7.44
C TYR A 639 0.10 31.32 -8.14
N ARG A 640 0.22 32.41 -7.41
CA ARG A 640 0.12 33.79 -7.93
C ARG A 640 1.47 34.47 -8.18
N LEU A 641 2.57 33.78 -7.88
CA LEU A 641 3.91 34.24 -8.23
C LEU A 641 4.11 34.19 -9.73
N LYS A 642 4.97 35.05 -10.24
CA LYS A 642 5.32 35.06 -11.67
C LYS A 642 6.41 34.06 -11.97
N GLU A 643 6.15 33.21 -12.95
CA GLU A 643 7.10 32.27 -13.52
C GLU A 643 7.02 32.32 -15.05
N LYS A 644 8.13 32.02 -15.72
CA LYS A 644 8.13 31.90 -17.19
C LYS A 644 7.36 30.65 -17.60
N MET A 645 6.45 30.78 -18.55
CA MET A 645 5.67 29.67 -19.10
C MET A 645 6.58 28.74 -19.93
N PRO A 646 6.79 27.47 -19.56
CA PRO A 646 7.52 26.53 -20.41
C PRO A 646 6.78 26.28 -21.73
N THR A 647 7.50 26.16 -22.82
CA THR A 647 6.93 25.89 -24.15
C THR A 647 6.71 24.41 -24.42
N ASN A 648 7.39 23.53 -23.68
CA ASN A 648 7.30 22.06 -23.82
C ASN A 648 6.45 21.42 -22.71
N LEU A 649 5.28 22.04 -22.41
CA LEU A 649 4.32 21.53 -21.42
C LEU A 649 3.96 20.06 -21.68
N GLY A 650 3.82 19.28 -20.61
CA GLY A 650 3.56 17.83 -20.68
C GLY A 650 4.77 16.97 -21.04
N ALA A 651 5.91 17.58 -21.40
CA ALA A 651 7.11 16.85 -21.85
C ALA A 651 8.33 17.04 -20.94
N PHE A 652 8.54 18.22 -20.36
CA PHE A 652 9.67 18.42 -19.45
C PHE A 652 9.48 17.64 -18.14
N ARG A 653 10.59 17.20 -17.53
CA ARG A 653 10.59 16.29 -16.38
C ARG A 653 11.61 16.72 -15.35
N THR A 654 11.18 16.76 -14.08
CA THR A 654 12.05 17.02 -12.93
C THR A 654 12.53 15.68 -12.36
N PRO A 655 13.85 15.46 -12.18
CA PRO A 655 14.37 14.20 -11.68
C PRO A 655 14.03 14.00 -10.20
N VAL A 656 13.68 12.76 -9.85
CA VAL A 656 13.35 12.37 -8.47
C VAL A 656 14.63 12.07 -7.68
N GLY A 657 14.72 12.56 -6.46
CA GLY A 657 15.85 12.29 -5.55
C GLY A 657 17.13 13.08 -5.86
N VAL A 658 17.08 14.02 -6.81
CA VAL A 658 18.24 14.83 -7.22
C VAL A 658 18.07 16.27 -6.73
N PRO A 659 18.90 16.73 -5.77
CA PRO A 659 18.89 18.12 -5.34
C PRO A 659 19.45 19.06 -6.41
N GLU A 660 19.03 20.33 -6.37
CA GLU A 660 19.51 21.39 -7.25
C GLU A 660 20.26 22.46 -6.46
N THR A 661 21.50 22.78 -6.88
CA THR A 661 22.21 23.97 -6.38
C THR A 661 21.63 25.20 -7.09
N THR A 662 20.91 26.02 -6.35
CA THR A 662 20.20 27.22 -6.89
C THR A 662 21.02 28.49 -6.75
N LYS A 663 22.01 28.49 -5.85
CA LYS A 663 23.01 29.55 -5.67
C LYS A 663 24.34 28.91 -5.26
N GLU A 664 25.40 29.23 -5.98
CA GLU A 664 26.75 28.81 -5.60
C GLU A 664 27.26 29.64 -4.42
N GLY A 665 28.07 29.00 -3.56
CA GLY A 665 28.68 29.64 -2.40
C GLY A 665 29.92 28.91 -1.93
N ALA A 666 30.65 29.51 -0.97
CA ALA A 666 31.92 28.98 -0.50
C ALA A 666 32.08 28.91 1.04
N ASP A 667 31.18 29.59 1.80
CA ASP A 667 31.37 29.73 3.25
C ASP A 667 30.44 28.77 4.06
N ILE A 668 29.23 28.50 3.58
CA ILE A 668 28.24 27.64 4.24
C ILE A 668 27.26 27.06 3.23
N THR A 669 26.81 25.81 3.47
CA THR A 669 25.74 25.14 2.71
C THR A 669 24.40 25.30 3.44
N LEU A 670 23.40 25.86 2.76
CA LEU A 670 22.01 25.99 3.22
C LEU A 670 21.15 24.96 2.50
N VAL A 671 20.57 24.01 3.24
CA VAL A 671 19.78 22.92 2.70
C VAL A 671 18.32 23.13 3.04
N THR A 672 17.45 23.21 2.04
CA THR A 672 16.03 23.49 2.20
C THR A 672 15.20 22.88 1.07
N TYR A 673 13.88 23.05 1.10
CA TYR A 673 12.96 22.64 0.03
C TYR A 673 11.66 23.44 0.05
N GLY A 674 10.85 23.29 -0.98
CA GLY A 674 9.51 23.87 -1.07
C GLY A 674 9.49 25.40 -0.90
N SER A 675 8.49 25.91 -0.22
CA SER A 675 8.30 27.37 -0.03
C SER A 675 9.42 28.02 0.79
N THR A 676 10.08 27.28 1.67
CA THR A 676 11.15 27.80 2.52
C THR A 676 12.37 28.23 1.70
N TRP A 677 12.53 27.65 0.50
CA TRP A 677 13.59 28.05 -0.44
C TRP A 677 13.61 29.57 -0.72
N ARG A 678 12.45 30.23 -0.84
CA ARG A 678 12.38 31.69 -1.10
C ARG A 678 12.97 32.49 0.04
N LEU A 679 12.69 32.11 1.28
CA LEU A 679 13.22 32.77 2.48
C LEU A 679 14.73 32.56 2.60
N VAL A 680 15.20 31.36 2.26
CA VAL A 680 16.66 31.04 2.25
C VAL A 680 17.37 31.88 1.18
N MET A 681 16.76 32.08 0.01
CA MET A 681 17.34 32.93 -1.04
C MET A 681 17.37 34.41 -0.64
N GLU A 682 16.35 34.92 0.06
CA GLU A 682 16.33 36.25 0.62
C GLU A 682 17.44 36.44 1.66
N ALA A 683 17.54 35.55 2.64
CA ALA A 683 18.60 35.55 3.64
C ALA A 683 20.01 35.43 3.00
N ALA A 684 20.17 34.60 1.97
CA ALA A 684 21.43 34.43 1.27
C ALA A 684 21.88 35.71 0.54
N GLN A 685 20.93 36.52 0.06
CA GLN A 685 21.21 37.84 -0.51
C GLN A 685 21.70 38.84 0.56
N GLU A 686 21.07 38.87 1.73
CA GLU A 686 21.46 39.71 2.84
C GLU A 686 22.82 39.30 3.42
N LEU A 687 23.09 37.98 3.51
CA LEU A 687 24.37 37.42 3.92
C LEU A 687 25.50 37.81 2.97
N GLU A 688 25.25 37.87 1.68
CA GLU A 688 26.23 38.33 0.68
C GLU A 688 26.62 39.80 0.88
N ALA A 689 25.67 40.66 1.28
CA ALA A 689 25.93 42.05 1.57
C ALA A 689 26.90 42.27 2.76
N VAL A 690 26.99 41.30 3.67
CA VAL A 690 27.93 41.29 4.81
C VAL A 690 29.13 40.38 4.59
N GLY A 691 29.33 39.89 3.36
CA GLY A 691 30.52 39.13 2.95
C GLY A 691 30.49 37.64 3.30
N VAL A 692 29.32 37.05 3.46
CA VAL A 692 29.12 35.61 3.65
C VAL A 692 28.59 35.00 2.35
N SER A 693 29.32 34.05 1.76
CA SER A 693 29.01 33.38 0.52
C SER A 693 28.29 32.05 0.81
N ALA A 694 26.94 32.11 0.85
CA ALA A 694 26.10 30.95 1.10
C ALA A 694 25.80 30.17 -0.19
N GLU A 695 26.02 28.85 -0.17
CA GLU A 695 25.54 27.93 -1.19
C GLU A 695 24.14 27.42 -0.82
N VAL A 696 23.18 27.54 -1.75
CA VAL A 696 21.78 27.15 -1.50
C VAL A 696 21.45 25.90 -2.30
N ILE A 697 21.01 24.86 -1.60
CA ILE A 697 20.59 23.60 -2.18
C ILE A 697 19.09 23.39 -1.92
N ASP A 698 18.33 23.29 -3.02
CA ASP A 698 16.93 22.86 -3.02
C ASP A 698 16.86 21.34 -3.14
N VAL A 699 16.36 20.68 -2.10
CA VAL A 699 16.27 19.22 -2.03
C VAL A 699 15.22 18.66 -3.01
N GLN A 700 14.11 19.34 -3.22
CA GLN A 700 13.00 18.98 -4.11
C GLN A 700 12.29 17.66 -3.77
N SER A 701 13.04 16.66 -3.29
CA SER A 701 12.56 15.30 -3.01
C SER A 701 13.05 14.85 -1.64
N LEU A 702 12.12 14.58 -0.72
CA LEU A 702 12.44 14.07 0.62
C LEU A 702 12.54 12.54 0.63
N ILE A 703 11.76 11.86 -0.21
CA ILE A 703 11.84 10.42 -0.44
C ILE A 703 11.70 10.19 -1.96
N PRO A 704 12.72 9.66 -2.61
CA PRO A 704 14.09 9.42 -2.14
C PRO A 704 14.86 10.74 -1.90
N PHE A 705 15.90 10.68 -1.08
CA PHE A 705 16.65 11.85 -0.66
C PHE A 705 18.08 11.81 -1.20
N ASP A 706 18.50 12.86 -1.90
CA ASP A 706 19.88 13.13 -2.33
C ASP A 706 20.66 11.87 -2.77
N VAL A 707 20.15 11.20 -3.80
CA VAL A 707 20.69 9.92 -4.28
C VAL A 707 22.11 10.04 -4.86
N ASN A 708 22.51 11.25 -5.24
CA ASN A 708 23.81 11.57 -5.84
C ASN A 708 24.79 12.14 -4.83
N HIS A 709 24.43 12.27 -3.54
CA HIS A 709 25.25 12.83 -2.47
C HIS A 709 25.73 14.28 -2.73
N LYS A 710 24.92 15.06 -3.44
CA LYS A 710 25.27 16.43 -3.84
C LYS A 710 25.42 17.37 -2.65
N ILE A 711 24.67 17.14 -1.58
CA ILE A 711 24.76 17.92 -0.35
C ILE A 711 26.14 17.71 0.32
N VAL A 712 26.65 16.49 0.34
CA VAL A 712 27.98 16.19 0.88
C VAL A 712 29.09 16.84 0.06
N GLU A 713 28.95 16.86 -1.28
CA GLU A 713 29.89 17.56 -2.17
C GLU A 713 29.94 19.05 -1.85
N SER A 714 28.80 19.68 -1.61
CA SER A 714 28.72 21.07 -1.16
C SER A 714 29.38 21.29 0.20
N ILE A 715 29.07 20.43 1.18
CA ILE A 715 29.66 20.52 2.52
C ILE A 715 31.17 20.31 2.48
N ALA A 716 31.70 19.46 1.63
CA ALA A 716 33.13 19.27 1.45
C ALA A 716 33.84 20.54 0.96
N LYS A 717 33.13 21.43 0.25
CA LYS A 717 33.56 22.73 -0.21
C LYS A 717 33.47 23.82 0.87
N THR A 718 32.35 23.86 1.58
CA THR A 718 31.97 24.95 2.49
C THR A 718 32.31 24.67 3.95
N ASN A 719 32.48 23.42 4.34
CA ASN A 719 32.79 22.87 5.68
C ASN A 719 31.70 23.18 6.76
N ARG A 720 30.57 23.78 6.39
CA ARG A 720 29.45 24.14 7.29
C ARG A 720 28.11 23.87 6.66
N VAL A 721 27.12 23.55 7.48
CA VAL A 721 25.78 23.25 7.00
C VAL A 721 24.70 23.71 7.96
N LEU A 722 23.63 24.29 7.40
CA LEU A 722 22.38 24.58 8.08
C LEU A 722 21.21 23.93 7.32
N PHE A 723 20.45 23.09 7.99
CA PHE A 723 19.20 22.49 7.47
C PHE A 723 18.02 23.34 7.89
N ILE A 724 17.18 23.77 6.94
CA ILE A 724 16.14 24.75 7.18
C ILE A 724 14.80 24.22 6.67
N ASP A 725 13.78 24.24 7.53
CA ASP A 725 12.40 23.94 7.17
C ASP A 725 11.42 24.55 8.18
N GLU A 726 10.14 24.57 7.83
CA GLU A 726 9.04 25.06 8.66
C GLU A 726 8.29 23.97 9.43
N ASP A 727 8.74 22.71 9.40
CA ASP A 727 8.23 21.64 10.27
C ASP A 727 8.69 21.84 11.72
N VAL A 728 8.01 21.18 12.65
CA VAL A 728 8.39 21.23 14.07
C VAL A 728 9.76 20.60 14.32
N PRO A 729 10.45 20.94 15.43
CA PRO A 729 11.73 20.32 15.77
C PRO A 729 11.61 18.79 15.83
N GLY A 730 12.60 18.11 15.24
CA GLY A 730 12.56 16.64 15.11
C GLY A 730 11.85 16.12 13.85
N GLY A 731 11.34 17.01 13.01
CA GLY A 731 10.72 16.69 11.72
C GLY A 731 11.72 16.51 10.59
N SER A 732 11.45 17.13 9.43
CA SER A 732 12.26 16.94 8.21
C SER A 732 13.71 17.41 8.35
N THR A 733 14.01 18.48 9.10
CA THR A 733 15.37 18.92 9.34
C THR A 733 16.21 17.85 10.05
N ALA A 734 15.64 17.14 11.03
CA ALA A 734 16.33 16.04 11.71
C ALA A 734 16.55 14.85 10.76
N TYR A 735 15.59 14.53 9.91
CA TYR A 735 15.73 13.49 8.88
C TYR A 735 16.84 13.83 7.89
N MET A 736 16.85 15.05 7.35
CA MET A 736 17.88 15.51 6.41
C MET A 736 19.28 15.49 7.07
N MET A 737 19.40 15.99 8.31
CA MET A 737 20.66 15.97 9.06
C MET A 737 21.18 14.54 9.25
N GLN A 738 20.33 13.60 9.67
CA GLN A 738 20.72 12.20 9.84
C GLN A 738 21.22 11.60 8.51
N LYS A 739 20.49 11.83 7.42
CA LYS A 739 20.88 11.35 6.09
C LYS A 739 22.23 11.87 5.66
N VAL A 740 22.45 13.15 5.79
CA VAL A 740 23.68 13.79 5.31
C VAL A 740 24.86 13.53 6.26
N VAL A 741 24.69 13.78 7.55
CA VAL A 741 25.80 13.71 8.52
C VAL A 741 26.20 12.27 8.85
N GLU A 742 25.21 11.38 9.08
CA GLU A 742 25.47 9.98 9.47
C GLU A 742 25.57 9.05 8.26
N ASP A 743 24.53 8.99 7.41
CA ASP A 743 24.45 7.98 6.34
C ASP A 743 25.47 8.29 5.23
N GLN A 744 25.51 9.54 4.77
CA GLN A 744 26.39 10.01 3.70
C GLN A 744 27.78 10.47 4.20
N LYS A 745 28.02 10.45 5.52
CA LYS A 745 29.35 10.73 6.13
C LYS A 745 29.84 12.17 6.02
N ALA A 746 28.97 13.15 5.88
CA ALA A 746 29.35 14.55 5.83
C ALA A 746 30.10 15.04 7.10
N TYR A 747 29.93 14.33 8.23
CA TYR A 747 30.64 14.62 9.48
C TYR A 747 32.15 14.85 9.28
N PHE A 748 32.80 14.08 8.40
CA PHE A 748 34.24 14.18 8.17
C PHE A 748 34.69 15.43 7.41
N HIS A 749 33.75 16.22 6.89
CA HIS A 749 34.03 17.47 6.17
C HIS A 749 33.68 18.72 6.98
N LEU A 750 33.10 18.57 8.17
CA LEU A 750 32.64 19.70 8.98
C LEU A 750 33.77 20.26 9.84
N ASP A 751 33.88 21.58 9.91
CA ASP A 751 34.73 22.33 10.81
C ASP A 751 33.93 23.10 11.89
N SER A 752 32.59 23.03 11.82
CA SER A 752 31.69 23.62 12.81
C SER A 752 30.53 22.68 13.08
N GLU A 753 29.75 22.95 14.14
CA GLU A 753 28.54 22.18 14.49
C GLU A 753 27.50 22.22 13.37
N PRO A 754 27.02 21.08 12.86
CA PRO A 754 25.90 21.10 11.93
C PRO A 754 24.63 21.55 12.66
N ARG A 755 23.91 22.53 12.11
CA ARG A 755 22.72 23.11 12.73
C ARG A 755 21.46 22.85 11.94
N SER A 756 20.33 22.91 12.62
CA SER A 756 18.99 22.93 12.04
C SER A 756 18.20 24.12 12.53
N LEU A 757 17.44 24.73 11.61
CA LEU A 757 16.48 25.79 11.92
C LEU A 757 15.08 25.28 11.49
N SER A 758 14.20 25.12 12.47
CA SER A 758 12.84 24.60 12.31
C SER A 758 11.82 25.56 12.89
N ALA A 759 10.53 25.32 12.67
CA ALA A 759 9.47 26.02 13.36
C ALA A 759 9.55 25.79 14.89
N LYS A 760 8.78 26.57 15.64
CA LYS A 760 8.59 26.31 17.08
C LYS A 760 7.82 25.01 17.30
N ALA A 761 7.94 24.43 18.50
CA ALA A 761 7.33 23.13 18.84
C ALA A 761 5.80 23.23 19.06
N HIS A 762 5.13 24.03 18.26
CA HIS A 762 3.67 24.19 18.25
C HIS A 762 3.22 24.58 16.83
N ARG A 763 1.93 24.39 16.53
CA ARG A 763 1.35 24.87 15.27
C ARG A 763 1.38 26.40 15.23
N PRO A 764 1.66 27.01 14.07
CA PRO A 764 1.72 28.45 13.95
C PRO A 764 0.42 29.15 14.39
N ALA A 765 0.58 30.27 15.08
CA ALA A 765 -0.54 31.14 15.41
C ALA A 765 -1.07 31.81 14.14
N TYR A 766 -2.37 32.17 14.14
CA TYR A 766 -2.99 32.86 13.01
C TYR A 766 -2.51 34.28 12.90
N GLY A 767 -2.41 34.75 11.66
CA GLY A 767 -2.01 36.10 11.31
C GLY A 767 -0.49 36.23 11.09
N THR A 768 -0.10 37.29 10.39
CA THR A 768 1.28 37.51 9.92
C THR A 768 2.31 37.49 11.05
N ASP A 769 2.04 38.17 12.16
CA ASP A 769 2.95 38.22 13.33
C ASP A 769 3.07 36.85 13.99
N GLY A 770 1.96 36.09 14.04
CA GLY A 770 1.95 34.74 14.60
C GLY A 770 2.73 33.74 13.71
N ASP A 771 2.59 33.84 12.41
CA ASP A 771 3.33 33.04 11.44
C ASP A 771 4.83 33.37 11.48
N TYR A 772 5.17 34.66 11.46
CA TYR A 772 6.55 35.15 11.56
C TYR A 772 7.26 34.67 12.82
N PHE A 773 6.58 34.72 13.98
CA PHE A 773 7.13 34.22 15.23
C PHE A 773 7.27 32.70 15.28
N SER A 774 6.36 31.99 14.66
CA SER A 774 6.24 30.52 14.80
C SER A 774 7.12 29.75 13.83
N LYS A 775 7.39 30.29 12.65
CA LYS A 775 8.15 29.64 11.57
C LYS A 775 9.44 30.41 11.27
N PRO A 776 10.48 29.76 10.71
CA PRO A 776 11.68 30.48 10.29
C PRO A 776 11.38 31.60 9.29
N SER A 777 11.94 32.78 9.55
CA SER A 777 11.96 33.94 8.66
C SER A 777 13.31 34.10 7.97
N ALA A 778 13.44 35.03 7.02
CA ALA A 778 14.72 35.38 6.44
C ALA A 778 15.69 35.93 7.50
N ASP A 779 15.16 36.73 8.47
CA ASP A 779 15.94 37.25 9.58
C ASP A 779 16.50 36.11 10.46
N ASP A 780 15.66 35.14 10.86
CA ASP A 780 16.13 34.00 11.68
C ASP A 780 17.23 33.20 10.95
N ILE A 781 17.09 32.99 9.64
CA ILE A 781 18.10 32.30 8.82
C ILE A 781 19.40 33.10 8.80
N PHE A 782 19.30 34.41 8.55
CA PHE A 782 20.45 35.31 8.55
C PHE A 782 21.18 35.28 9.90
N GLU A 783 20.46 35.45 11.01
CA GLU A 783 21.06 35.47 12.36
C GLU A 783 21.77 34.17 12.72
N VAL A 784 21.17 33.01 12.43
CA VAL A 784 21.77 31.70 12.70
C VAL A 784 23.05 31.53 11.89
N VAL A 785 23.00 31.83 10.58
CA VAL A 785 24.18 31.72 9.71
C VAL A 785 25.28 32.69 10.15
N TYR A 786 24.92 33.93 10.43
CA TYR A 786 25.88 34.94 10.85
C TYR A 786 26.56 34.57 12.19
N ALA A 787 25.79 34.02 13.14
CA ALA A 787 26.32 33.49 14.39
C ALA A 787 27.31 32.30 14.13
N MET A 788 27.05 31.42 13.21
CA MET A 788 27.98 30.36 12.80
C MET A 788 29.27 30.94 12.21
N MET A 789 29.18 32.00 11.41
CA MET A 789 30.32 32.67 10.82
C MET A 789 31.12 33.46 11.86
N ASN A 790 30.47 34.06 12.86
CA ASN A 790 31.11 34.70 14.00
C ASN A 790 31.96 33.71 14.82
N GLU A 791 31.48 32.48 15.06
CA GLU A 791 32.22 31.42 15.75
C GLU A 791 33.51 31.08 15.03
N VAL A 792 33.53 31.11 13.71
CA VAL A 792 34.69 30.76 12.87
C VAL A 792 35.70 31.93 12.82
N ASN A 793 35.23 33.15 12.66
CA ASN A 793 36.08 34.32 12.55
C ASN A 793 35.40 35.57 13.16
N PRO A 794 35.51 35.76 14.49
CA PRO A 794 34.91 36.90 15.18
C PRO A 794 35.42 38.29 14.75
N GLU A 795 36.64 38.35 14.22
CA GLU A 795 37.22 39.61 13.72
C GLU A 795 36.60 40.01 12.41
N LYS A 796 36.34 39.07 11.51
CA LYS A 796 35.67 39.32 10.21
C LYS A 796 34.18 39.50 10.37
N TYR A 797 33.56 38.74 11.25
CA TYR A 797 32.14 38.72 11.49
C TYR A 797 31.83 39.07 12.97
N PRO A 798 31.94 40.34 13.38
CA PRO A 798 31.70 40.76 14.76
C PRO A 798 30.22 40.50 15.17
N SER A 799 29.98 40.24 16.47
CA SER A 799 28.61 40.08 16.98
C SER A 799 27.71 41.25 16.61
N ILE A 800 26.50 40.96 16.20
CA ILE A 800 25.51 41.99 15.87
C ILE A 800 24.85 42.57 17.15
N TYR A 801 24.70 41.74 18.19
CA TYR A 801 24.05 42.07 19.47
C TYR A 801 25.00 41.93 20.65
#